data_38ef1b7c0bfae2fdb4c44585406ea633
#
_entry.id   38ef1b7c0bfae2fdb4c44585406ea633
#
_cell.length_a   1.000
_cell.length_b   1.000
_cell.length_c   1.000
_cell.angle_alpha   90.00
_cell.angle_beta   90.00
_cell.angle_gamma   90.00
#
_symmetry.space_group_name_H-M   'P 1'
#
loop_
_entity.id
_entity.type
_entity.pdbx_description
1 polymer ?
#
loop_
_entity_poly.entity_id
_entity_poly.type
_entity_poly.pdbx_seq_one_letter_code
_entity_poly.pdbx_strand_id
1 'polypeptide(L)'
;MDSRAMDAVDLPMKDADAPNGLKADNSIDDDDTASEDANSSEEDPEPQDLALEQVRRRGLLPTGCCYDDRMKLHMNADFSPNTHHPEDPRRIHEIFKAFKKAGLVYTGSEADLPRIIRECPTRYMWRISARSATKDEICLAHSADHFSWVENLDKISTAELRELTRRYDQGRESLYVGSMSYPAALLSAGGAIETCKNVVTGVVKNAFAVIRPPGHHAEFDAPMGFCFFNNVPVAVRVCQQDYPDQCRKVLILDWDVHHGNGVQNIFYQDPNVLYISLHVYANGTFYPGKPPNPITPDGGIENCGSGPGLGKNINIGWHDQGMGDGEYMAAFQKIIMPIAKEFNPDLVVISAGFDAADGDELGGCFVSPGCYAHMTHMLMSLAGGKVSVCLEGGYNLKAISKSAVAVAQTLMGEPPPQMELPKINKEAARILAKVQAHQAPYWECMRPGIVDVPEVQSLNANRLHDVIRNAQRQVLQTKHNMVPLYIQREQLYKSYENQVLVTPSLHEANKILIIIHDPPQLLAQPDVIDTSLDPHNAWVVDGVTEYIDWAIGQKFGVMDINVPAYITHEEDSDAYIPGFKEKALQEQIQSLVCYLWDNYLQLYDAENIFIMGVGNAYLGVKVLLVNRDCKARISGVVNFVNGTLRPVKSDIDTDLSSWYKDNSRVYIAGDHACWSDPDLTRKVHKRRFGTVVRSPKFGLNKMMQAHADEARAWILERVVESSDADMTDDEKQ
;
A
#
# COMPACT_ATOMS: atom_id res chain seq x y z
N MET A 1 9.11 -37.26 -41.30
CA MET A 1 10.49 -37.57 -41.59
C MET A 1 11.25 -36.27 -41.59
N ASP A 2 11.86 -36.02 -40.51
CA ASP A 2 13.16 -35.41 -40.29
C ASP A 2 13.28 -35.14 -38.80
N SER A 3 13.87 -36.11 -38.12
CA SER A 3 14.32 -36.02 -36.75
C SER A 3 15.59 -35.18 -36.73
N ARG A 4 15.49 -33.89 -36.54
CA ARG A 4 16.63 -33.08 -36.04
C ARG A 4 16.55 -33.02 -34.53
N ALA A 5 17.48 -33.74 -33.91
CA ALA A 5 17.81 -33.57 -32.52
C ALA A 5 17.95 -32.05 -32.20
N MET A 6 17.13 -31.54 -31.30
CA MET A 6 17.38 -30.24 -30.71
C MET A 6 18.57 -30.40 -29.79
N ASP A 7 19.70 -29.87 -30.21
CA ASP A 7 20.88 -29.68 -29.36
C ASP A 7 20.46 -28.95 -28.11
N ALA A 8 20.75 -29.53 -26.96
CA ALA A 8 20.60 -28.89 -25.67
C ALA A 8 21.51 -27.65 -25.69
N VAL A 9 20.89 -26.47 -25.77
CA VAL A 9 21.61 -25.22 -25.63
C VAL A 9 21.95 -25.10 -24.15
N ASP A 10 23.17 -25.48 -23.80
CA ASP A 10 23.75 -25.16 -22.50
C ASP A 10 23.75 -23.66 -22.30
N LEU A 11 23.08 -23.24 -21.23
CA LEU A 11 23.06 -21.84 -20.85
C LEU A 11 24.45 -21.44 -20.35
N PRO A 12 25.04 -20.37 -20.87
CA PRO A 12 26.36 -19.94 -20.45
C PRO A 12 26.32 -19.12 -19.15
N MET A 13 25.81 -19.70 -18.07
CA MET A 13 25.97 -19.18 -16.72
C MET A 13 26.58 -20.28 -15.87
N LYS A 14 27.75 -20.02 -15.28
CA LYS A 14 28.33 -20.95 -14.33
C LYS A 14 27.48 -21.02 -13.07
N ASP A 15 27.38 -22.22 -12.54
CA ASP A 15 26.76 -22.50 -11.24
C ASP A 15 27.49 -21.69 -10.17
N ALA A 16 26.74 -21.09 -9.28
CA ALA A 16 27.29 -20.65 -8.00
C ALA A 16 27.48 -21.94 -7.18
N ASP A 17 28.71 -22.46 -7.14
CA ASP A 17 29.04 -23.66 -6.42
C ASP A 17 28.74 -23.46 -4.91
N ALA A 18 27.90 -24.34 -4.38
CA ALA A 18 27.80 -24.55 -2.96
C ALA A 18 29.04 -25.33 -2.48
N PRO A 19 29.54 -25.12 -1.26
CA PRO A 19 30.68 -25.86 -0.74
C PRO A 19 30.36 -27.35 -0.65
N ASN A 20 31.26 -28.17 -1.18
CA ASN A 20 31.19 -29.62 -1.25
C ASN A 20 30.84 -30.27 0.08
N GLY A 21 29.77 -31.05 0.06
CA GLY A 21 29.43 -31.95 1.15
C GLY A 21 30.41 -33.12 1.27
N LEU A 22 30.71 -33.43 2.51
CA LEU A 22 31.55 -34.52 2.99
C LEU A 22 31.09 -35.89 2.41
N LYS A 23 32.01 -36.58 1.81
CA LYS A 23 31.88 -38.04 1.52
C LYS A 23 32.18 -38.81 2.80
N ALA A 24 31.26 -39.63 3.23
CA ALA A 24 31.51 -40.65 4.23
C ALA A 24 32.13 -41.86 3.52
N ASP A 25 33.35 -42.23 3.90
CA ASP A 25 33.90 -43.54 3.67
C ASP A 25 34.23 -44.17 5.02
N ASN A 26 33.61 -45.32 5.29
CA ASN A 26 33.92 -46.21 6.40
C ASN A 26 35.06 -47.13 6.00
N SER A 27 36.16 -47.11 6.70
CA SER A 27 36.99 -48.28 6.96
C SER A 27 37.84 -48.05 8.19
N ILE A 28 37.67 -48.95 9.13
CA ILE A 28 38.46 -49.12 10.35
C ILE A 28 39.74 -49.82 9.92
N ASP A 29 40.93 -49.36 10.35
CA ASP A 29 41.99 -50.16 10.92
C ASP A 29 43.10 -49.33 11.54
N ASP A 30 43.70 -49.95 12.55
CA ASP A 30 44.56 -49.45 13.62
C ASP A 30 45.97 -49.05 13.20
N ASP A 31 46.53 -48.19 14.04
CA ASP A 31 47.89 -48.14 14.61
C ASP A 31 49.01 -47.32 13.97
N ASP A 32 49.66 -46.64 14.87
CA ASP A 32 51.05 -46.17 14.92
C ASP A 32 51.45 -44.77 14.44
N THR A 33 51.66 -43.95 15.45
CA THR A 33 52.71 -42.89 15.66
C THR A 33 53.63 -42.52 14.50
N ALA A 34 53.57 -41.26 14.09
CA ALA A 34 54.73 -40.35 13.90
C ALA A 34 54.25 -38.90 13.62
N SER A 35 54.83 -37.99 14.36
CA SER A 35 54.80 -36.56 14.14
C SER A 35 55.42 -36.15 12.82
N GLU A 36 54.65 -35.50 11.94
CA GLU A 36 55.21 -34.63 10.90
C GLU A 36 54.28 -33.47 10.58
N ASP A 37 54.86 -32.30 10.46
CA ASP A 37 54.23 -31.04 10.19
C ASP A 37 53.33 -31.10 8.94
N ALA A 38 52.02 -30.98 9.11
CA ALA A 38 51.07 -30.79 8.01
C ALA A 38 51.03 -29.31 7.65
N ASN A 39 51.82 -28.94 6.69
CA ASN A 39 51.66 -27.71 5.94
C ASN A 39 50.34 -27.79 5.17
N SER A 40 49.26 -27.22 5.67
CA SER A 40 48.01 -27.07 4.96
C SER A 40 48.25 -26.05 3.84
N SER A 41 48.40 -26.54 2.61
CA SER A 41 48.31 -25.71 1.44
C SER A 41 46.86 -25.17 1.38
N GLU A 42 46.63 -23.93 1.84
CA GLU A 42 45.49 -23.15 1.46
C GLU A 42 45.58 -23.03 -0.08
N GLU A 43 44.70 -23.75 -0.77
CA GLU A 43 44.50 -23.57 -2.22
C GLU A 43 44.06 -22.12 -2.39
N ASP A 44 44.80 -21.33 -3.16
CA ASP A 44 44.43 -19.97 -3.54
C ASP A 44 43.03 -19.99 -4.15
N PRO A 45 42.07 -19.18 -3.66
CA PRO A 45 40.68 -19.21 -4.15
C PRO A 45 40.69 -18.91 -5.66
N GLU A 46 39.88 -19.67 -6.42
CA GLU A 46 39.77 -19.48 -7.87
C GLU A 46 39.45 -18.01 -8.19
N PRO A 47 39.95 -17.45 -9.30
CA PRO A 47 39.75 -16.03 -9.68
C PRO A 47 38.26 -15.61 -9.73
N GLN A 48 37.33 -16.58 -9.82
CA GLN A 48 35.89 -16.35 -9.84
C GLN A 48 35.36 -16.11 -8.44
N ASP A 49 35.82 -16.84 -7.42
CA ASP A 49 35.39 -16.68 -6.03
C ASP A 49 35.82 -15.32 -5.47
N LEU A 50 37.00 -14.86 -5.81
CA LEU A 50 37.47 -13.52 -5.47
C LEU A 50 36.63 -12.41 -6.14
N ALA A 51 36.16 -12.62 -7.36
CA ALA A 51 35.28 -11.67 -8.03
C ALA A 51 33.89 -11.62 -7.40
N LEU A 52 33.35 -12.77 -7.00
CA LEU A 52 32.08 -12.88 -6.28
C LEU A 52 32.14 -12.21 -4.92
N GLU A 53 33.21 -12.44 -4.16
CA GLU A 53 33.38 -11.81 -2.86
C GLU A 53 33.53 -10.28 -2.95
N GLN A 54 34.20 -9.78 -3.98
CA GLN A 54 34.28 -8.33 -4.25
C GLN A 54 32.91 -7.72 -4.61
N VAL A 55 32.07 -8.42 -5.35
CA VAL A 55 30.69 -8.02 -5.67
C VAL A 55 29.85 -7.97 -4.39
N ARG A 56 29.96 -8.99 -3.52
CA ARG A 56 29.28 -9.03 -2.21
C ARG A 56 29.71 -7.89 -1.30
N ARG A 57 31.01 -7.63 -1.18
CA ARG A 57 31.55 -6.50 -0.38
C ARG A 57 31.09 -5.14 -0.86
N ARG A 58 30.76 -5.00 -2.15
CA ARG A 58 30.20 -3.76 -2.74
C ARG A 58 28.69 -3.64 -2.56
N GLY A 59 28.00 -4.64 -2.02
CA GLY A 59 26.55 -4.67 -1.87
C GLY A 59 25.79 -4.78 -3.20
N LEU A 60 26.46 -5.19 -4.28
CA LEU A 60 25.89 -5.30 -5.64
C LEU A 60 25.43 -6.74 -5.90
N LEU A 61 24.50 -7.27 -5.08
CA LEU A 61 24.00 -8.63 -5.26
C LEU A 61 23.11 -8.71 -6.52
N PRO A 62 23.29 -9.76 -7.36
CA PRO A 62 22.45 -10.00 -8.53
C PRO A 62 21.05 -10.52 -8.16
N THR A 63 20.15 -10.57 -9.14
CA THR A 63 18.90 -11.33 -9.06
C THR A 63 19.15 -12.74 -9.56
N GLY A 64 18.65 -13.75 -8.85
CA GLY A 64 18.75 -15.16 -9.25
C GLY A 64 17.60 -15.62 -10.16
N CYS A 65 17.83 -16.64 -10.98
CA CYS A 65 16.80 -17.31 -11.78
C CYS A 65 17.01 -18.84 -11.77
N CYS A 66 16.02 -19.57 -11.29
CA CYS A 66 16.02 -21.03 -11.40
C CYS A 66 15.10 -21.46 -12.53
N TYR A 67 15.65 -22.26 -13.46
CA TYR A 67 14.90 -22.87 -14.56
C TYR A 67 15.58 -24.16 -15.00
N ASP A 68 14.81 -25.22 -15.22
CA ASP A 68 15.31 -26.51 -15.71
C ASP A 68 14.36 -27.11 -16.74
N ASP A 69 14.86 -27.38 -17.92
CA ASP A 69 14.08 -27.97 -19.03
C ASP A 69 13.53 -29.34 -18.72
N ARG A 70 14.14 -30.12 -17.81
CA ARG A 70 13.68 -31.41 -17.38
C ARG A 70 12.30 -31.39 -16.73
N MET A 71 11.90 -30.29 -16.14
CA MET A 71 10.56 -30.06 -15.58
C MET A 71 9.45 -30.12 -16.65
N LYS A 72 9.78 -29.90 -17.93
CA LYS A 72 8.85 -30.05 -19.06
C LYS A 72 8.44 -31.51 -19.32
N LEU A 73 9.20 -32.47 -18.79
CA LEU A 73 8.91 -33.91 -18.96
C LEU A 73 7.68 -34.37 -18.17
N HIS A 74 7.22 -33.59 -17.19
CA HIS A 74 5.91 -33.80 -16.58
C HIS A 74 4.83 -33.54 -17.63
N MET A 75 4.23 -34.61 -18.12
CA MET A 75 3.20 -34.63 -19.16
C MET A 75 2.20 -35.74 -18.83
N ASN A 76 1.04 -35.70 -19.47
CA ASN A 76 0.10 -36.83 -19.34
C ASN A 76 0.72 -38.15 -19.81
N ALA A 77 0.10 -39.27 -19.44
CA ALA A 77 0.63 -40.64 -19.71
C ALA A 77 0.90 -40.92 -21.19
N ASP A 78 0.26 -40.21 -22.11
CA ASP A 78 0.42 -40.37 -23.55
C ASP A 78 1.45 -39.41 -24.17
N PHE A 79 2.08 -38.58 -23.36
CA PHE A 79 2.97 -37.48 -23.83
C PHE A 79 2.32 -36.61 -24.93
N SER A 80 1.01 -36.51 -24.91
CA SER A 80 0.23 -35.77 -25.87
C SER A 80 0.23 -34.28 -25.52
N PRO A 81 0.55 -33.37 -26.46
CA PRO A 81 0.40 -31.95 -26.26
C PRO A 81 -1.07 -31.50 -26.23
N ASN A 82 -2.00 -32.37 -26.65
CA ASN A 82 -3.44 -32.13 -26.51
C ASN A 82 -3.86 -32.51 -25.10
N THR A 83 -3.56 -31.67 -24.17
CA THR A 83 -3.95 -31.81 -22.79
C THR A 83 -5.34 -31.19 -22.60
N HIS A 84 -6.22 -31.94 -21.94
CA HIS A 84 -7.44 -31.38 -21.40
C HIS A 84 -7.14 -30.46 -20.17
N HIS A 85 -5.89 -30.54 -19.69
CA HIS A 85 -5.40 -29.75 -18.58
C HIS A 85 -4.78 -28.43 -19.07
N PRO A 86 -5.10 -27.27 -18.45
CA PRO A 86 -4.48 -26.01 -18.76
C PRO A 86 -3.01 -25.95 -18.33
N GLU A 87 -2.59 -26.74 -17.33
CA GLU A 87 -1.20 -26.84 -16.87
C GLU A 87 -0.34 -27.53 -17.93
N ASP A 88 0.36 -26.76 -18.76
CA ASP A 88 1.05 -27.16 -19.97
C ASP A 88 2.57 -26.96 -19.81
N PRO A 89 3.42 -27.91 -20.22
CA PRO A 89 4.88 -27.75 -20.19
C PRO A 89 5.42 -26.49 -20.86
N ARG A 90 4.69 -25.95 -21.84
CA ARG A 90 5.06 -24.68 -22.51
C ARG A 90 5.03 -23.46 -21.59
N ARG A 91 4.33 -23.51 -20.46
CA ARG A 91 4.25 -22.40 -19.51
C ARG A 91 5.64 -21.90 -19.10
N ILE A 92 6.48 -22.78 -18.56
CA ILE A 92 7.84 -22.43 -18.14
C ILE A 92 8.74 -22.11 -19.33
N HIS A 93 8.54 -22.77 -20.48
CA HIS A 93 9.32 -22.49 -21.70
C HIS A 93 9.07 -21.06 -22.22
N GLU A 94 7.81 -20.64 -22.35
CA GLU A 94 7.46 -19.31 -22.86
C GLU A 94 7.88 -18.20 -21.89
N ILE A 95 7.82 -18.42 -20.57
CA ILE A 95 8.39 -17.47 -19.58
C ILE A 95 9.90 -17.30 -19.83
N PHE A 96 10.65 -18.39 -19.86
CA PHE A 96 12.09 -18.33 -19.99
C PHE A 96 12.53 -17.76 -21.36
N LYS A 97 11.80 -18.08 -22.41
CA LYS A 97 11.97 -17.48 -23.73
C LYS A 97 11.70 -15.98 -23.72
N ALA A 98 10.69 -15.51 -22.97
CA ALA A 98 10.38 -14.11 -22.79
C ALA A 98 11.50 -13.41 -22.01
N PHE A 99 12.09 -14.02 -20.97
CA PHE A 99 13.26 -13.50 -20.27
C PHE A 99 14.48 -13.32 -21.20
N LYS A 100 14.76 -14.33 -22.06
CA LYS A 100 15.82 -14.20 -23.09
C LYS A 100 15.52 -13.03 -24.03
N LYS A 101 14.28 -12.93 -24.52
CA LYS A 101 13.89 -11.84 -25.46
C LYS A 101 13.96 -10.46 -24.82
N ALA A 102 13.66 -10.34 -23.52
CA ALA A 102 13.77 -9.10 -22.77
C ALA A 102 15.22 -8.75 -22.36
N GLY A 103 16.18 -9.62 -22.65
CA GLY A 103 17.61 -9.40 -22.33
C GLY A 103 17.92 -9.55 -20.84
N LEU A 104 17.08 -10.24 -20.08
CA LEU A 104 17.27 -10.46 -18.65
C LEU A 104 18.23 -11.62 -18.36
N VAL A 105 18.43 -12.51 -19.32
CA VAL A 105 19.33 -13.67 -19.26
C VAL A 105 20.43 -13.48 -20.29
N TYR A 106 21.68 -13.76 -19.88
CA TYR A 106 22.82 -13.72 -20.80
C TYR A 106 22.75 -14.90 -21.80
N THR A 107 22.96 -14.56 -23.07
CA THR A 107 22.89 -15.54 -24.18
C THR A 107 24.17 -15.56 -25.03
N GLY A 108 25.23 -14.92 -24.55
CA GLY A 108 26.51 -14.85 -25.26
C GLY A 108 27.46 -16.00 -24.91
N SER A 109 28.78 -15.81 -25.18
CA SER A 109 29.81 -16.83 -24.94
C SER A 109 30.11 -17.00 -23.44
N GLU A 110 30.29 -18.24 -22.98
CA GLU A 110 30.77 -18.53 -21.63
C GLU A 110 32.11 -17.86 -21.30
N ALA A 111 32.99 -17.73 -22.30
CA ALA A 111 34.27 -17.06 -22.12
C ALA A 111 34.17 -15.60 -21.65
N ASP A 112 33.03 -14.92 -21.90
CA ASP A 112 32.80 -13.55 -21.48
C ASP A 112 32.24 -13.44 -20.04
N LEU A 113 31.72 -14.53 -19.48
CA LEU A 113 31.06 -14.52 -18.19
C LEU A 113 31.90 -13.96 -17.03
N PRO A 114 33.21 -14.36 -16.87
CA PRO A 114 34.02 -13.82 -15.78
C PRO A 114 34.20 -12.30 -15.86
N ARG A 115 34.23 -11.74 -17.08
CA ARG A 115 34.30 -10.30 -17.32
C ARG A 115 32.94 -9.64 -16.93
N ILE A 116 31.81 -10.20 -17.39
CA ILE A 116 30.47 -9.66 -17.14
C ILE A 116 30.14 -9.66 -15.66
N ILE A 117 30.46 -10.75 -14.93
CA ILE A 117 30.27 -10.86 -13.49
C ILE A 117 31.05 -9.76 -12.75
N ARG A 118 32.26 -9.45 -13.15
CA ARG A 118 33.09 -8.41 -12.51
C ARG A 118 32.65 -6.98 -12.86
N GLU A 119 32.30 -6.72 -14.12
CA GLU A 119 32.01 -5.37 -14.61
C GLU A 119 30.56 -4.95 -14.40
N CYS A 120 29.59 -5.89 -14.56
CA CYS A 120 28.15 -5.64 -14.54
C CYS A 120 27.38 -6.76 -13.84
N PRO A 121 27.61 -7.04 -12.54
CA PRO A 121 27.04 -8.20 -11.83
C PRO A 121 25.51 -8.18 -11.78
N THR A 122 24.88 -7.02 -11.86
CA THR A 122 23.42 -6.87 -11.79
C THR A 122 22.74 -6.78 -13.17
N ARG A 123 23.52 -6.88 -14.25
CA ARG A 123 23.02 -6.71 -15.62
C ARG A 123 22.08 -7.84 -16.05
N TYR A 124 22.36 -9.06 -15.62
CA TYR A 124 21.62 -10.27 -15.96
C TYR A 124 21.24 -11.03 -14.70
N MET A 125 20.16 -11.81 -14.78
CA MET A 125 19.85 -12.78 -13.73
C MET A 125 20.90 -13.90 -13.71
N TRP A 126 21.28 -14.31 -12.51
CA TRP A 126 22.23 -15.42 -12.31
C TRP A 126 21.49 -16.75 -12.22
N ARG A 127 22.05 -17.77 -12.86
CA ARG A 127 21.49 -19.12 -12.82
C ARG A 127 21.57 -19.70 -11.41
N ILE A 128 20.45 -20.23 -10.93
CA ILE A 128 20.36 -21.12 -9.78
C ILE A 128 20.02 -22.50 -10.30
N SER A 129 20.92 -23.47 -10.12
CA SER A 129 20.71 -24.83 -10.59
C SER A 129 19.64 -25.54 -9.77
N ALA A 130 18.63 -26.10 -10.43
CA ALA A 130 17.68 -26.98 -9.79
C ALA A 130 18.32 -28.34 -9.52
N ARG A 131 18.03 -28.90 -8.35
CA ARG A 131 18.34 -30.28 -7.98
C ARG A 131 17.08 -31.05 -7.60
N SER A 132 17.14 -32.33 -7.55
CA SER A 132 16.05 -33.10 -6.93
C SER A 132 16.03 -32.85 -5.42
N ALA A 133 14.84 -32.55 -4.86
CA ALA A 133 14.65 -32.52 -3.43
C ALA A 133 14.79 -33.96 -2.87
N THR A 134 15.32 -34.07 -1.65
CA THR A 134 15.43 -35.36 -0.96
C THR A 134 14.11 -35.70 -0.27
N LYS A 135 13.95 -36.99 0.08
CA LYS A 135 12.79 -37.44 0.83
C LYS A 135 12.65 -36.74 2.16
N ASP A 136 13.77 -36.55 2.85
CA ASP A 136 13.77 -35.87 4.17
C ASP A 136 13.33 -34.42 4.06
N GLU A 137 13.76 -33.70 3.03
CA GLU A 137 13.30 -32.31 2.76
C GLU A 137 11.80 -32.26 2.44
N ILE A 138 11.29 -33.15 1.58
CA ILE A 138 9.85 -33.21 1.26
C ILE A 138 9.04 -33.55 2.52
N CYS A 139 9.52 -34.47 3.36
CA CYS A 139 8.81 -34.88 4.56
C CYS A 139 8.80 -33.84 5.68
N LEU A 140 9.45 -32.67 5.52
CA LEU A 140 9.25 -31.53 6.40
C LEU A 140 7.86 -30.85 6.23
N ALA A 141 7.21 -31.09 5.08
CA ALA A 141 5.90 -30.52 4.77
C ALA A 141 4.84 -31.56 4.35
N HIS A 142 5.27 -32.81 4.11
CA HIS A 142 4.40 -33.91 3.66
C HIS A 142 4.60 -35.18 4.47
N SER A 143 3.59 -36.05 4.47
CA SER A 143 3.71 -37.39 5.05
C SER A 143 4.60 -38.30 4.21
N ALA A 144 5.25 -39.25 4.88
CA ALA A 144 6.05 -40.29 4.18
C ALA A 144 5.20 -41.17 3.23
N ASP A 145 3.92 -41.33 3.55
CA ASP A 145 2.99 -42.09 2.72
C ASP A 145 2.67 -41.32 1.44
N HIS A 146 2.46 -40.01 1.53
CA HIS A 146 2.27 -39.14 0.36
C HIS A 146 3.51 -39.14 -0.55
N PHE A 147 4.71 -38.98 0.05
CA PHE A 147 5.96 -39.10 -0.71
C PHE A 147 6.02 -40.42 -1.47
N SER A 148 5.75 -41.53 -0.79
CA SER A 148 5.80 -42.89 -1.39
C SER A 148 4.75 -43.08 -2.49
N TRP A 149 3.59 -42.43 -2.36
CA TRP A 149 2.58 -42.41 -3.40
C TRP A 149 3.08 -41.72 -4.68
N VAL A 150 3.67 -40.50 -4.54
CA VAL A 150 4.23 -39.76 -5.68
C VAL A 150 5.42 -40.52 -6.29
N GLU A 151 6.32 -41.05 -5.45
CA GLU A 151 7.45 -41.89 -5.89
C GLU A 151 7.00 -43.09 -6.74
N ASN A 152 5.86 -43.70 -6.43
CA ASN A 152 5.38 -44.86 -7.13
C ASN A 152 4.87 -44.55 -8.55
N LEU A 153 4.67 -43.29 -8.94
CA LEU A 153 4.19 -42.90 -10.26
C LEU A 153 5.16 -43.25 -11.40
N ASP A 154 6.45 -43.35 -11.13
CA ASP A 154 7.46 -43.76 -12.11
C ASP A 154 7.57 -45.27 -12.27
N LYS A 155 6.96 -46.05 -11.36
CA LYS A 155 7.05 -47.51 -11.28
C LYS A 155 5.83 -48.24 -11.89
N ILE A 156 4.70 -47.54 -12.03
CA ILE A 156 3.45 -48.10 -12.55
C ILE A 156 3.33 -47.99 -14.08
N SER A 157 2.53 -48.86 -14.66
CA SER A 157 2.37 -48.92 -16.12
C SER A 157 1.64 -47.70 -16.69
N THR A 158 1.86 -47.41 -17.98
CA THR A 158 1.13 -46.37 -18.70
C THR A 158 -0.39 -46.59 -18.66
N ALA A 159 -0.87 -47.81 -18.59
CA ALA A 159 -2.30 -48.10 -18.49
C ALA A 159 -2.86 -47.68 -17.12
N GLU A 160 -2.11 -47.93 -16.04
CA GLU A 160 -2.47 -47.50 -14.69
C GLU A 160 -2.39 -45.97 -14.56
N LEU A 161 -1.37 -45.34 -15.15
CA LEU A 161 -1.27 -43.87 -15.18
C LEU A 161 -2.48 -43.20 -15.88
N ARG A 162 -2.96 -43.79 -16.97
CA ARG A 162 -4.17 -43.30 -17.65
C ARG A 162 -5.41 -43.44 -16.80
N GLU A 163 -5.53 -44.55 -16.07
CA GLU A 163 -6.67 -44.79 -15.19
C GLU A 163 -6.63 -43.84 -13.99
N LEU A 164 -5.45 -43.61 -13.41
CA LEU A 164 -5.27 -42.60 -12.36
C LEU A 164 -5.64 -41.20 -12.86
N THR A 165 -5.13 -40.76 -14.02
CA THR A 165 -5.48 -39.49 -14.62
C THR A 165 -6.99 -39.36 -14.80
N ARG A 166 -7.66 -40.39 -15.36
CA ARG A 166 -9.12 -40.35 -15.55
C ARG A 166 -9.89 -40.23 -14.24
N ARG A 167 -9.40 -40.85 -13.17
CA ARG A 167 -10.01 -40.78 -11.84
C ARG A 167 -9.82 -39.43 -11.19
N TYR A 168 -8.63 -38.87 -11.26
CA TYR A 168 -8.29 -37.61 -10.60
C TYR A 168 -8.73 -36.38 -11.41
N ASP A 169 -8.70 -36.40 -12.73
CA ASP A 169 -9.10 -35.33 -13.61
C ASP A 169 -10.61 -34.97 -13.50
N GLN A 170 -11.45 -35.97 -13.28
CA GLN A 170 -12.90 -35.79 -13.11
C GLN A 170 -13.31 -35.48 -11.67
N GLY A 171 -12.36 -35.53 -10.74
CA GLY A 171 -12.58 -35.30 -9.32
C GLY A 171 -12.21 -33.88 -8.87
N ARG A 172 -12.33 -33.67 -7.56
CA ARG A 172 -11.87 -32.47 -6.89
C ARG A 172 -10.34 -32.29 -6.98
N GLU A 173 -9.65 -33.41 -7.13
CA GLU A 173 -8.20 -33.44 -7.18
C GLU A 173 -7.65 -32.71 -8.40
N SER A 174 -8.38 -32.71 -9.53
CA SER A 174 -8.00 -32.05 -10.78
C SER A 174 -6.51 -32.25 -11.10
N LEU A 175 -6.12 -33.49 -11.38
CA LEU A 175 -4.72 -33.89 -11.51
C LEU A 175 -4.53 -34.84 -12.69
N TYR A 176 -3.50 -34.63 -13.47
CA TYR A 176 -3.01 -35.64 -14.42
C TYR A 176 -1.64 -36.17 -14.00
N VAL A 177 -1.32 -37.38 -14.34
CA VAL A 177 -0.07 -38.05 -13.97
C VAL A 177 0.62 -38.68 -15.20
N GLY A 178 1.93 -38.72 -15.15
CA GLY A 178 2.78 -39.36 -16.14
C GLY A 178 4.00 -40.01 -15.49
N SER A 179 4.73 -40.85 -16.23
CA SER A 179 5.93 -41.51 -15.71
C SER A 179 7.04 -40.57 -15.27
N MET A 180 7.04 -39.33 -15.78
CA MET A 180 8.02 -38.31 -15.41
C MET A 180 7.49 -37.27 -14.38
N SER A 181 6.30 -37.51 -13.81
CA SER A 181 5.72 -36.62 -12.83
C SER A 181 6.54 -36.58 -11.54
N TYR A 182 6.97 -37.71 -11.02
CA TYR A 182 7.79 -37.79 -9.81
C TYR A 182 9.15 -37.09 -9.96
N PRO A 183 9.98 -37.38 -10.97
CA PRO A 183 11.24 -36.64 -11.13
C PRO A 183 11.07 -35.15 -11.33
N ALA A 184 10.04 -34.72 -12.06
CA ALA A 184 9.76 -33.32 -12.27
C ALA A 184 9.29 -32.63 -10.98
N ALA A 185 8.46 -33.27 -10.17
CA ALA A 185 8.02 -32.76 -8.87
C ALA A 185 9.18 -32.59 -7.89
N LEU A 186 10.13 -33.53 -7.86
CA LEU A 186 11.36 -33.40 -7.05
C LEU A 186 12.23 -32.22 -7.52
N LEU A 187 12.37 -32.02 -8.84
CA LEU A 187 13.09 -30.90 -9.40
C LEU A 187 12.41 -29.57 -9.11
N SER A 188 11.08 -29.51 -9.13
CA SER A 188 10.32 -28.31 -8.81
C SER A 188 10.54 -27.92 -7.35
N ALA A 189 10.36 -28.84 -6.42
CA ALA A 189 10.60 -28.60 -5.00
C ALA A 189 12.07 -28.24 -4.72
N GLY A 190 13.01 -28.98 -5.31
CA GLY A 190 14.45 -28.68 -5.16
C GLY A 190 14.85 -27.34 -5.77
N GLY A 191 14.21 -26.92 -6.88
CA GLY A 191 14.38 -25.59 -7.46
C GLY A 191 13.88 -24.48 -6.55
N ALA A 192 12.74 -24.67 -5.87
CA ALA A 192 12.23 -23.73 -4.86
C ALA A 192 13.17 -23.65 -3.65
N ILE A 193 13.67 -24.81 -3.15
CA ILE A 193 14.62 -24.87 -2.05
C ILE A 193 15.88 -24.07 -2.39
N GLU A 194 16.52 -24.36 -3.52
CA GLU A 194 17.76 -23.67 -3.90
C GLU A 194 17.53 -22.17 -4.12
N THR A 195 16.39 -21.77 -4.68
CA THR A 195 16.04 -20.38 -4.85
C THR A 195 15.95 -19.66 -3.51
N CYS A 196 15.22 -20.21 -2.54
CA CYS A 196 15.10 -19.62 -1.19
C CYS A 196 16.43 -19.62 -0.45
N LYS A 197 17.22 -20.70 -0.50
CA LYS A 197 18.55 -20.81 0.15
C LYS A 197 19.50 -19.74 -0.37
N ASN A 198 19.58 -19.53 -1.68
CA ASN A 198 20.47 -18.51 -2.27
C ASN A 198 20.07 -17.08 -1.86
N VAL A 199 18.76 -16.82 -1.67
CA VAL A 199 18.28 -15.53 -1.16
C VAL A 199 18.57 -15.37 0.33
N VAL A 200 18.29 -16.37 1.16
CA VAL A 200 18.53 -16.34 2.62
C VAL A 200 20.00 -16.13 2.92
N THR A 201 20.89 -16.86 2.27
CA THR A 201 22.35 -16.80 2.47
C THR A 201 23.01 -15.58 1.81
N GLY A 202 22.25 -14.77 1.06
CA GLY A 202 22.77 -13.58 0.38
C GLY A 202 23.73 -13.87 -0.77
N VAL A 203 23.61 -15.02 -1.44
CA VAL A 203 24.28 -15.29 -2.71
C VAL A 203 23.69 -14.39 -3.79
N VAL A 204 22.37 -14.26 -3.78
CA VAL A 204 21.61 -13.30 -4.60
C VAL A 204 20.76 -12.41 -3.68
N LYS A 205 20.39 -11.21 -4.14
CA LYS A 205 19.51 -10.31 -3.35
C LYS A 205 18.06 -10.79 -3.31
N ASN A 206 17.60 -11.32 -4.42
CA ASN A 206 16.27 -11.88 -4.66
C ASN A 206 16.32 -12.85 -5.84
N ALA A 207 15.28 -13.65 -6.05
CA ALA A 207 15.30 -14.64 -7.12
C ALA A 207 13.91 -15.02 -7.65
N PHE A 208 13.87 -15.55 -8.88
CA PHE A 208 12.69 -16.09 -9.52
C PHE A 208 12.90 -17.58 -9.87
N ALA A 209 12.10 -18.48 -9.28
CA ALA A 209 12.02 -19.90 -9.61
C ALA A 209 10.93 -20.14 -10.66
N VAL A 210 11.32 -20.35 -11.91
CA VAL A 210 10.44 -20.76 -13.02
C VAL A 210 10.32 -22.27 -12.98
N ILE A 211 9.52 -22.78 -12.06
CA ILE A 211 9.40 -24.20 -11.70
C ILE A 211 8.06 -24.79 -12.11
N ARG A 212 7.99 -26.11 -12.22
CA ARG A 212 6.83 -26.91 -12.60
C ARG A 212 7.05 -28.37 -12.24
N PRO A 213 6.01 -29.13 -11.76
CA PRO A 213 4.61 -28.72 -11.50
C PRO A 213 4.47 -27.68 -10.36
N PRO A 214 3.30 -27.00 -10.28
CA PRO A 214 3.01 -26.08 -9.18
C PRO A 214 2.86 -26.82 -7.84
N GLY A 215 2.67 -26.08 -6.74
CA GLY A 215 2.72 -26.69 -5.42
C GLY A 215 1.60 -26.31 -4.44
N HIS A 216 1.03 -25.12 -4.51
CA HIS A 216 0.26 -24.51 -3.42
C HIS A 216 -1.04 -25.24 -3.02
N HIS A 217 -1.56 -26.13 -3.88
CA HIS A 217 -2.72 -26.96 -3.56
C HIS A 217 -2.39 -28.29 -2.90
N ALA A 218 -1.13 -28.79 -3.02
CA ALA A 218 -0.76 -30.09 -2.45
C ALA A 218 -0.89 -30.04 -0.91
N GLU A 219 -1.73 -30.92 -0.38
CA GLU A 219 -1.98 -31.09 1.04
C GLU A 219 -0.86 -31.90 1.72
N PHE A 220 -0.86 -31.97 3.04
CA PHE A 220 0.12 -32.76 3.79
C PHE A 220 0.21 -34.23 3.34
N ASP A 221 -0.92 -34.83 2.97
CA ASP A 221 -1.06 -36.24 2.66
C ASP A 221 -1.73 -36.54 1.31
N ALA A 222 -1.96 -35.52 0.47
CA ALA A 222 -2.65 -35.71 -0.80
C ALA A 222 -2.20 -34.71 -1.88
N PRO A 223 -2.07 -35.15 -3.16
CA PRO A 223 -1.89 -34.24 -4.29
C PRO A 223 -3.22 -33.60 -4.66
N MET A 224 -3.18 -32.39 -5.21
CA MET A 224 -4.38 -31.64 -5.60
C MET A 224 -4.03 -30.49 -6.54
N GLY A 225 -4.95 -30.13 -7.47
CA GLY A 225 -4.84 -28.92 -8.28
C GLY A 225 -3.56 -28.82 -9.09
N PHE A 226 -3.24 -29.86 -9.84
CA PHE A 226 -1.99 -30.01 -10.61
C PHE A 226 -0.72 -30.15 -9.75
N CYS A 227 -0.81 -30.06 -8.40
CA CYS A 227 0.31 -30.04 -7.46
C CYS A 227 0.56 -31.43 -6.88
N PHE A 228 1.83 -31.83 -6.82
CA PHE A 228 2.28 -33.09 -6.21
C PHE A 228 2.91 -32.86 -4.84
N PHE A 229 3.94 -32.02 -4.78
CA PHE A 229 4.54 -31.54 -3.54
C PHE A 229 4.33 -30.04 -3.42
N ASN A 230 4.15 -29.56 -2.22
CA ASN A 230 3.98 -28.14 -1.97
C ASN A 230 5.36 -27.46 -1.92
N ASN A 231 5.79 -26.93 -3.06
CA ASN A 231 7.15 -26.45 -3.30
C ASN A 231 7.56 -25.37 -2.29
N VAL A 232 6.67 -24.39 -2.02
CA VAL A 232 6.95 -23.25 -1.15
C VAL A 232 7.05 -23.68 0.33
N PRO A 233 6.10 -24.39 0.93
CA PRO A 233 6.25 -24.92 2.28
C PRO A 233 7.49 -25.80 2.49
N VAL A 234 7.82 -26.66 1.54
CA VAL A 234 9.05 -27.47 1.61
C VAL A 234 10.27 -26.57 1.66
N ALA A 235 10.37 -25.59 0.76
CA ALA A 235 11.50 -24.66 0.73
C ALA A 235 11.61 -23.81 1.99
N VAL A 236 10.48 -23.32 2.52
CA VAL A 236 10.43 -22.55 3.78
C VAL A 236 10.91 -23.39 4.96
N ARG A 237 10.41 -24.62 5.11
CA ARG A 237 10.83 -25.53 6.20
C ARG A 237 12.31 -25.85 6.14
N VAL A 238 12.85 -26.12 4.95
CA VAL A 238 14.28 -26.36 4.76
C VAL A 238 15.09 -25.10 5.17
N CYS A 239 14.67 -23.91 4.73
CA CYS A 239 15.38 -22.68 5.10
C CYS A 239 15.31 -22.37 6.61
N GLN A 240 14.16 -22.61 7.26
CA GLN A 240 14.01 -22.47 8.70
C GLN A 240 14.88 -23.46 9.48
N GLN A 241 15.03 -24.67 8.98
CA GLN A 241 15.86 -25.72 9.60
C GLN A 241 17.35 -25.41 9.41
N ASP A 242 17.78 -25.09 8.19
CA ASP A 242 19.20 -24.92 7.83
C ASP A 242 19.77 -23.57 8.28
N TYR A 243 18.91 -22.53 8.35
CA TYR A 243 19.30 -21.12 8.63
C TYR A 243 18.41 -20.48 9.70
N PRO A 244 18.28 -21.04 10.91
CA PRO A 244 17.32 -20.58 11.94
C PRO A 244 17.56 -19.13 12.40
N ASP A 245 18.79 -18.63 12.33
CA ASP A 245 19.13 -17.26 12.72
C ASP A 245 18.84 -16.22 11.61
N GLN A 246 18.75 -16.66 10.34
CA GLN A 246 18.58 -15.80 9.17
C GLN A 246 17.19 -15.89 8.54
N CYS A 247 16.43 -16.95 8.85
CA CYS A 247 15.14 -17.26 8.27
C CYS A 247 14.20 -17.86 9.33
N ARG A 248 13.83 -17.08 10.34
CA ARG A 248 12.87 -17.51 11.36
C ARG A 248 11.44 -17.16 10.97
N LYS A 249 11.21 -15.88 10.62
CA LYS A 249 9.89 -15.37 10.26
C LYS A 249 9.77 -15.26 8.75
N VAL A 250 8.79 -15.91 8.18
CA VAL A 250 8.58 -15.92 6.72
C VAL A 250 7.20 -15.41 6.37
N LEU A 251 7.13 -14.46 5.45
CA LEU A 251 5.89 -14.09 4.77
C LEU A 251 5.77 -14.93 3.51
N ILE A 252 4.69 -15.72 3.39
CA ILE A 252 4.26 -16.34 2.14
C ILE A 252 3.08 -15.53 1.62
N LEU A 253 3.28 -14.84 0.50
CA LEU A 253 2.23 -14.14 -0.22
C LEU A 253 1.84 -14.96 -1.44
N ASP A 254 0.58 -15.35 -1.50
CA ASP A 254 0.00 -16.10 -2.61
C ASP A 254 -0.95 -15.18 -3.39
N TRP A 255 -0.58 -14.85 -4.62
CA TRP A 255 -1.42 -14.06 -5.52
C TRP A 255 -1.98 -14.88 -6.70
N ASP A 256 -1.83 -16.23 -6.65
CA ASP A 256 -2.60 -17.11 -7.52
C ASP A 256 -4.09 -16.80 -7.36
N VAL A 257 -4.87 -16.93 -8.43
CA VAL A 257 -6.31 -16.67 -8.38
C VAL A 257 -7.07 -17.71 -7.55
N HIS A 258 -6.45 -18.88 -7.32
CA HIS A 258 -6.99 -19.95 -6.48
C HIS A 258 -6.47 -19.86 -5.06
N HIS A 259 -7.28 -20.30 -4.09
CA HIS A 259 -6.83 -20.40 -2.72
C HIS A 259 -5.78 -21.52 -2.55
N GLY A 260 -4.62 -21.20 -2.03
CA GLY A 260 -3.56 -22.17 -1.74
C GLY A 260 -3.86 -22.96 -0.45
N ASN A 261 -4.86 -23.83 -0.50
CA ASN A 261 -5.34 -24.62 0.63
C ASN A 261 -4.24 -25.47 1.29
N GLY A 262 -3.32 -26.01 0.50
CA GLY A 262 -2.21 -26.80 1.01
C GLY A 262 -1.24 -25.96 1.84
N VAL A 263 -0.90 -24.76 1.38
CA VAL A 263 -0.03 -23.84 2.14
C VAL A 263 -0.71 -23.43 3.43
N GLN A 264 -1.99 -23.02 3.36
CA GLN A 264 -2.78 -22.67 4.54
C GLN A 264 -2.74 -23.78 5.59
N ASN A 265 -3.06 -25.01 5.19
CA ASN A 265 -3.21 -26.13 6.13
C ASN A 265 -1.87 -26.53 6.77
N ILE A 266 -0.76 -26.50 6.03
CA ILE A 266 0.59 -26.81 6.53
C ILE A 266 1.04 -25.80 7.60
N PHE A 267 0.69 -24.50 7.47
CA PHE A 267 1.14 -23.44 8.36
C PHE A 267 0.05 -22.91 9.30
N TYR A 268 -1.12 -23.51 9.35
CA TYR A 268 -2.30 -22.97 10.06
C TYR A 268 -2.08 -22.71 11.55
N GLN A 269 -1.12 -23.42 12.17
CA GLN A 269 -0.77 -23.26 13.58
C GLN A 269 0.64 -22.70 13.82
N ASP A 270 1.33 -22.25 12.77
CA ASP A 270 2.70 -21.77 12.86
C ASP A 270 2.77 -20.27 13.13
N PRO A 271 3.32 -19.82 14.28
CA PRO A 271 3.45 -18.41 14.60
C PRO A 271 4.54 -17.69 13.79
N ASN A 272 5.45 -18.42 13.17
CA ASN A 272 6.59 -17.88 12.44
C ASN A 272 6.36 -17.74 10.94
N VAL A 273 5.23 -18.24 10.43
CA VAL A 273 4.86 -18.11 9.02
C VAL A 273 3.57 -17.32 8.91
N LEU A 274 3.64 -16.17 8.25
CA LEU A 274 2.48 -15.37 7.87
C LEU A 274 2.09 -15.77 6.45
N TYR A 275 0.93 -16.41 6.30
CA TYR A 275 0.37 -16.74 5.01
C TYR A 275 -0.74 -15.77 4.63
N ILE A 276 -0.62 -15.14 3.46
CA ILE A 276 -1.62 -14.21 2.92
C ILE A 276 -1.97 -14.67 1.52
N SER A 277 -3.26 -14.95 1.26
CA SER A 277 -3.77 -15.37 -0.04
C SER A 277 -4.80 -14.39 -0.58
N LEU A 278 -4.59 -13.96 -1.86
CA LEU A 278 -5.56 -13.16 -2.62
C LEU A 278 -6.18 -14.07 -3.69
N HIS A 279 -7.42 -14.46 -3.51
CA HIS A 279 -8.03 -15.47 -4.40
C HIS A 279 -9.50 -15.19 -4.64
N VAL A 280 -10.04 -15.73 -5.70
CA VAL A 280 -11.49 -15.79 -5.90
C VAL A 280 -12.05 -16.88 -4.99
N TYR A 281 -12.99 -16.53 -4.11
CA TYR A 281 -13.63 -17.45 -3.18
C TYR A 281 -15.07 -17.80 -3.60
N ALA A 282 -15.80 -16.80 -4.09
CA ALA A 282 -17.18 -16.94 -4.57
C ALA A 282 -18.08 -17.74 -3.62
N ASN A 283 -18.00 -17.44 -2.31
CA ASN A 283 -18.68 -18.16 -1.22
C ASN A 283 -18.33 -19.66 -1.11
N GLY A 284 -17.13 -20.04 -1.56
CA GLY A 284 -16.64 -21.41 -1.56
C GLY A 284 -17.11 -22.25 -2.75
N THR A 285 -17.46 -21.60 -3.86
CA THR A 285 -17.85 -22.28 -5.11
C THR A 285 -16.73 -22.28 -6.16
N PHE A 286 -15.76 -21.35 -6.05
CA PHE A 286 -14.59 -21.35 -6.91
C PHE A 286 -13.56 -22.38 -6.40
N TYR A 287 -12.78 -22.95 -7.29
CA TYR A 287 -11.78 -23.97 -6.94
C TYR A 287 -10.76 -23.44 -5.91
N PRO A 288 -10.33 -24.21 -4.92
CA PRO A 288 -10.62 -25.61 -4.58
C PRO A 288 -11.96 -25.84 -3.87
N GLY A 289 -12.72 -24.77 -3.59
CA GLY A 289 -14.01 -24.82 -2.94
C GLY A 289 -13.95 -25.20 -1.46
N LYS A 290 -15.09 -25.55 -0.89
CA LYS A 290 -15.16 -25.99 0.51
C LYS A 290 -14.62 -27.41 0.66
N PRO A 291 -13.79 -27.66 1.67
CA PRO A 291 -13.30 -29.02 1.93
C PRO A 291 -14.45 -29.96 2.32
N PRO A 292 -14.33 -31.26 2.01
CA PRO A 292 -15.34 -32.26 2.39
C PRO A 292 -15.54 -32.37 3.91
N ASN A 293 -14.46 -32.20 4.66
CA ASN A 293 -14.50 -32.14 6.11
C ASN A 293 -14.77 -30.69 6.56
N PRO A 294 -15.91 -30.42 7.19
CA PRO A 294 -16.27 -29.05 7.62
C PRO A 294 -15.39 -28.47 8.73
N ILE A 295 -14.52 -29.29 9.33
CA ILE A 295 -13.56 -28.85 10.36
C ILE A 295 -12.29 -28.27 9.69
N THR A 296 -11.96 -28.71 8.47
CA THR A 296 -10.84 -28.18 7.71
C THR A 296 -11.14 -26.75 7.25
N PRO A 297 -10.27 -25.76 7.51
CA PRO A 297 -10.50 -24.40 7.09
C PRO A 297 -10.48 -24.26 5.56
N ASP A 298 -11.43 -23.52 5.02
CA ASP A 298 -11.46 -23.14 3.61
C ASP A 298 -10.81 -21.76 3.37
N GLY A 299 -10.97 -21.20 2.15
CA GLY A 299 -10.46 -19.86 1.79
C GLY A 299 -11.32 -18.70 2.31
N GLY A 300 -12.20 -18.91 3.28
CA GLY A 300 -13.04 -17.86 3.88
C GLY A 300 -12.23 -16.88 4.72
N ILE A 301 -12.70 -15.64 4.76
CA ILE A 301 -12.04 -14.53 5.47
C ILE A 301 -12.00 -14.72 6.99
N GLU A 302 -12.87 -15.56 7.53
CA GLU A 302 -12.96 -15.94 8.94
C GLU A 302 -11.85 -16.89 9.40
N ASN A 303 -11.16 -17.54 8.48
CA ASN A 303 -10.10 -18.50 8.78
C ASN A 303 -8.76 -17.77 8.99
N CYS A 304 -8.50 -17.38 10.24
CA CYS A 304 -7.36 -16.54 10.63
C CYS A 304 -6.20 -17.32 11.26
N GLY A 305 -6.16 -18.65 11.12
CA GLY A 305 -5.20 -19.51 11.82
C GLY A 305 -5.77 -20.09 13.11
N SER A 306 -5.00 -20.93 13.80
CA SER A 306 -5.39 -21.52 15.08
C SER A 306 -4.20 -21.71 16.02
N GLY A 307 -4.46 -21.90 17.31
CA GLY A 307 -3.43 -22.09 18.32
C GLY A 307 -2.36 -20.98 18.28
N PRO A 308 -1.06 -21.31 18.25
CA PRO A 308 0.01 -20.32 18.15
C PRO A 308 0.02 -19.53 16.85
N GLY A 309 -0.54 -20.07 15.76
CA GLY A 309 -0.65 -19.42 14.46
C GLY A 309 -1.89 -18.53 14.30
N LEU A 310 -2.65 -18.28 15.37
CA LEU A 310 -3.82 -17.42 15.31
C LEU A 310 -3.43 -15.99 14.89
N GLY A 311 -4.12 -15.45 13.87
CA GLY A 311 -3.80 -14.18 13.23
C GLY A 311 -2.72 -14.28 12.14
N LYS A 312 -2.13 -15.47 11.91
CA LYS A 312 -1.06 -15.64 10.91
C LYS A 312 -1.53 -16.18 9.56
N ASN A 313 -2.84 -16.44 9.43
CA ASN A 313 -3.48 -16.81 8.17
C ASN A 313 -4.45 -15.69 7.76
N ILE A 314 -4.31 -15.17 6.54
CA ILE A 314 -5.11 -14.06 6.03
C ILE A 314 -5.63 -14.41 4.65
N ASN A 315 -6.93 -14.58 4.54
CA ASN A 315 -7.63 -14.83 3.30
C ASN A 315 -8.30 -13.56 2.80
N ILE A 316 -7.94 -13.10 1.60
CA ILE A 316 -8.62 -12.04 0.87
C ILE A 316 -9.42 -12.72 -0.24
N GLY A 317 -10.56 -13.32 0.15
CA GLY A 317 -11.42 -14.10 -0.73
C GLY A 317 -12.40 -13.21 -1.48
N TRP A 318 -12.15 -12.95 -2.75
CA TRP A 318 -13.02 -12.14 -3.60
C TRP A 318 -14.36 -12.83 -3.84
N HIS A 319 -15.43 -12.03 -3.90
CA HIS A 319 -16.79 -12.53 -4.06
C HIS A 319 -17.07 -13.15 -5.44
N ASP A 320 -16.30 -12.77 -6.47
CA ASP A 320 -16.42 -13.23 -7.85
C ASP A 320 -15.11 -12.99 -8.60
N GLN A 321 -15.04 -13.49 -9.82
CA GLN A 321 -14.03 -13.15 -10.81
C GLN A 321 -14.15 -11.66 -11.21
N GLY A 322 -13.27 -11.17 -12.09
CA GLY A 322 -13.35 -9.80 -12.61
C GLY A 322 -12.59 -8.75 -11.80
N MET A 323 -11.79 -9.17 -10.80
CA MET A 323 -10.92 -8.28 -10.05
C MET A 323 -9.73 -7.84 -10.90
N GLY A 324 -9.30 -6.60 -10.71
CA GLY A 324 -8.19 -6.00 -11.47
C GLY A 324 -7.24 -5.20 -10.60
N ASP A 325 -6.48 -4.31 -11.24
CA ASP A 325 -5.41 -3.54 -10.60
C ASP A 325 -5.89 -2.74 -9.38
N GLY A 326 -7.10 -2.17 -9.45
CA GLY A 326 -7.65 -1.37 -8.36
C GLY A 326 -7.88 -2.18 -7.09
N GLU A 327 -8.45 -3.38 -7.21
CA GLU A 327 -8.76 -4.27 -6.10
C GLU A 327 -7.49 -4.84 -5.47
N TYR A 328 -6.54 -5.32 -6.30
CA TYR A 328 -5.27 -5.88 -5.84
C TYR A 328 -4.41 -4.82 -5.15
N MET A 329 -4.26 -3.64 -5.73
CA MET A 329 -3.52 -2.54 -5.10
C MET A 329 -4.17 -2.05 -3.80
N ALA A 330 -5.52 -2.00 -3.74
CA ALA A 330 -6.21 -1.66 -2.50
C ALA A 330 -6.00 -2.72 -1.40
N ALA A 331 -5.96 -4.01 -1.76
CA ALA A 331 -5.62 -5.10 -0.84
C ALA A 331 -4.19 -4.93 -0.30
N PHE A 332 -3.23 -4.64 -1.18
CA PHE A 332 -1.84 -4.40 -0.80
C PHE A 332 -1.69 -3.22 0.15
N GLN A 333 -2.29 -2.09 -0.18
CA GLN A 333 -2.18 -0.86 0.61
C GLN A 333 -2.89 -0.95 1.97
N LYS A 334 -4.07 -1.59 2.03
CA LYS A 334 -4.92 -1.57 3.23
C LYS A 334 -4.71 -2.74 4.18
N ILE A 335 -4.31 -3.89 3.67
CA ILE A 335 -4.23 -5.13 4.44
C ILE A 335 -2.81 -5.70 4.44
N ILE A 336 -2.26 -5.99 3.24
CA ILE A 336 -1.06 -6.80 3.10
C ILE A 336 0.16 -6.07 3.65
N MET A 337 0.46 -4.89 3.13
CA MET A 337 1.67 -4.17 3.51
C MET A 337 1.68 -3.71 4.97
N PRO A 338 0.57 -3.17 5.55
CA PRO A 338 0.53 -2.85 6.97
C PRO A 338 0.81 -4.06 7.87
N ILE A 339 0.14 -5.20 7.61
CA ILE A 339 0.35 -6.42 8.40
C ILE A 339 1.76 -6.98 8.19
N ALA A 340 2.25 -7.02 6.95
CA ALA A 340 3.57 -7.52 6.63
C ALA A 340 4.69 -6.70 7.29
N LYS A 341 4.54 -5.38 7.38
CA LYS A 341 5.45 -4.50 8.10
C LYS A 341 5.43 -4.76 9.61
N GLU A 342 4.23 -4.90 10.21
CA GLU A 342 4.09 -5.22 11.64
C GLU A 342 4.63 -6.63 11.95
N PHE A 343 4.42 -7.59 11.06
CA PHE A 343 5.01 -8.93 11.18
C PHE A 343 6.54 -8.91 11.10
N ASN A 344 7.11 -8.05 10.24
CA ASN A 344 8.57 -7.91 10.02
C ASN A 344 9.25 -9.24 9.68
N PRO A 345 9.05 -9.78 8.48
CA PRO A 345 9.63 -11.06 8.06
C PRO A 345 11.15 -10.98 7.81
N ASP A 346 11.84 -12.12 7.92
CA ASP A 346 13.24 -12.30 7.52
C ASP A 346 13.37 -12.67 6.02
N LEU A 347 12.32 -13.28 5.45
CA LEU A 347 12.19 -13.69 4.06
C LEU A 347 10.77 -13.48 3.57
N VAL A 348 10.62 -13.03 2.33
CA VAL A 348 9.35 -13.03 1.61
C VAL A 348 9.39 -14.09 0.52
N VAL A 349 8.42 -15.01 0.52
CA VAL A 349 8.22 -15.97 -0.56
C VAL A 349 6.89 -15.68 -1.22
N ILE A 350 6.90 -15.60 -2.55
CA ILE A 350 5.70 -15.35 -3.34
C ILE A 350 5.31 -16.65 -4.05
N SER A 351 4.15 -17.21 -3.69
CA SER A 351 3.45 -18.20 -4.52
C SER A 351 2.84 -17.46 -5.71
N ALA A 352 3.58 -17.48 -6.82
CA ALA A 352 3.34 -16.59 -7.94
C ALA A 352 2.56 -17.27 -9.05
N GLY A 353 1.25 -17.45 -8.86
CA GLY A 353 0.33 -17.73 -9.95
C GLY A 353 0.08 -16.47 -10.79
N PHE A 354 -0.05 -16.65 -12.09
CA PHE A 354 -0.39 -15.57 -13.04
C PHE A 354 -1.72 -15.81 -13.73
N ASP A 355 -2.58 -16.61 -13.15
CA ASP A 355 -3.94 -16.88 -13.63
C ASP A 355 -4.95 -15.78 -13.28
N ALA A 356 -4.63 -14.89 -12.33
CA ALA A 356 -5.38 -13.63 -12.16
C ALA A 356 -5.05 -12.57 -13.23
N ALA A 357 -4.07 -12.83 -14.12
CA ALA A 357 -3.64 -11.87 -15.13
C ALA A 357 -4.68 -11.65 -16.23
N ASP A 358 -4.73 -10.42 -16.74
CA ASP A 358 -5.56 -10.06 -17.89
C ASP A 358 -5.26 -10.96 -19.10
N GLY A 359 -6.29 -11.63 -19.59
CA GLY A 359 -6.24 -12.60 -20.68
C GLY A 359 -6.13 -14.06 -20.24
N ASP A 360 -6.08 -14.39 -18.96
CA ASP A 360 -6.22 -15.75 -18.45
C ASP A 360 -7.69 -16.08 -18.23
N GLU A 361 -8.22 -17.00 -19.07
CA GLU A 361 -9.64 -17.35 -19.05
C GLU A 361 -10.03 -18.19 -17.83
N LEU A 362 -9.07 -18.93 -17.24
CA LEU A 362 -9.36 -19.79 -16.09
C LEU A 362 -9.59 -18.95 -14.82
N GLY A 363 -8.75 -17.96 -14.60
CA GLY A 363 -8.91 -17.04 -13.46
C GLY A 363 -9.97 -15.97 -13.68
N GLY A 364 -10.17 -15.52 -14.93
CA GLY A 364 -11.19 -14.53 -15.29
C GLY A 364 -11.06 -13.19 -14.60
N CYS A 365 -9.84 -12.81 -14.20
CA CYS A 365 -9.49 -11.55 -13.59
C CYS A 365 -8.70 -10.67 -14.57
N PHE A 366 -8.36 -9.43 -14.18
CA PHE A 366 -7.80 -8.43 -15.09
C PHE A 366 -6.57 -7.73 -14.51
N VAL A 367 -5.72 -8.48 -13.79
CA VAL A 367 -4.49 -7.92 -13.21
C VAL A 367 -3.46 -7.71 -14.30
N SER A 368 -3.00 -6.47 -14.45
CA SER A 368 -2.04 -6.10 -15.48
C SER A 368 -0.59 -6.49 -15.09
N PRO A 369 0.33 -6.67 -16.06
CA PRO A 369 1.75 -6.84 -15.77
C PRO A 369 2.35 -5.69 -14.93
N GLY A 370 1.83 -4.46 -15.11
CA GLY A 370 2.20 -3.30 -14.30
C GLY A 370 1.82 -3.47 -12.84
N CYS A 371 0.63 -4.00 -12.55
CA CYS A 371 0.20 -4.27 -11.20
C CYS A 371 1.10 -5.31 -10.50
N TYR A 372 1.43 -6.41 -11.17
CA TYR A 372 2.40 -7.39 -10.64
C TYR A 372 3.77 -6.76 -10.35
N ALA A 373 4.24 -5.85 -11.19
CA ALA A 373 5.47 -5.10 -10.95
C ALA A 373 5.36 -4.23 -9.69
N HIS A 374 4.26 -3.48 -9.50
CA HIS A 374 4.03 -2.67 -8.31
C HIS A 374 3.94 -3.51 -7.03
N MET A 375 3.19 -4.62 -7.06
CA MET A 375 3.09 -5.55 -5.94
C MET A 375 4.47 -6.11 -5.55
N THR A 376 5.27 -6.52 -6.54
CA THR A 376 6.65 -6.99 -6.33
C THR A 376 7.51 -5.89 -5.69
N HIS A 377 7.44 -4.67 -6.21
CA HIS A 377 8.20 -3.54 -5.68
C HIS A 377 7.87 -3.23 -4.22
N MET A 378 6.58 -3.28 -3.86
CA MET A 378 6.14 -3.12 -2.48
C MET A 378 6.71 -4.22 -1.57
N LEU A 379 6.67 -5.47 -1.98
CA LEU A 379 7.22 -6.61 -1.22
C LEU A 379 8.75 -6.54 -1.06
N MET A 380 9.47 -6.00 -2.03
CA MET A 380 10.93 -5.78 -1.95
C MET A 380 11.33 -4.76 -0.88
N SER A 381 10.39 -3.99 -0.32
CA SER A 381 10.66 -3.13 0.84
C SER A 381 10.76 -3.89 2.16
N LEU A 382 10.33 -5.14 2.19
CA LEU A 382 10.35 -6.04 3.35
C LEU A 382 11.63 -6.89 3.36
N ALA A 383 11.95 -7.46 4.51
CA ALA A 383 13.05 -8.43 4.70
C ALA A 383 14.41 -7.96 4.12
N GLY A 384 14.66 -6.64 4.04
CA GLY A 384 15.87 -6.11 3.41
C GLY A 384 15.98 -6.41 1.90
N GLY A 385 14.85 -6.69 1.23
CA GLY A 385 14.78 -7.03 -0.18
C GLY A 385 14.94 -8.52 -0.49
N LYS A 386 14.98 -9.38 0.52
CA LYS A 386 15.04 -10.85 0.36
C LYS A 386 13.68 -11.37 -0.10
N VAL A 387 13.49 -11.48 -1.41
CA VAL A 387 12.25 -11.95 -2.05
C VAL A 387 12.55 -13.15 -2.94
N SER A 388 11.86 -14.26 -2.72
CA SER A 388 11.87 -15.45 -3.57
C SER A 388 10.52 -15.61 -4.25
N VAL A 389 10.49 -15.56 -5.58
CA VAL A 389 9.28 -15.77 -6.39
C VAL A 389 9.25 -17.22 -6.88
N CYS A 390 8.23 -17.97 -6.53
CA CYS A 390 8.04 -19.35 -6.96
C CYS A 390 6.79 -19.44 -7.84
N LEU A 391 6.95 -19.90 -9.09
CA LEU A 391 5.85 -20.01 -10.04
C LEU A 391 4.83 -21.05 -9.56
N GLU A 392 3.55 -20.66 -9.59
CA GLU A 392 2.40 -21.54 -9.36
C GLU A 392 1.55 -21.63 -10.63
N GLY A 393 0.32 -21.12 -10.66
CA GLY A 393 -0.59 -21.13 -11.79
C GLY A 393 -0.31 -20.08 -12.87
N GLY A 394 -1.28 -19.93 -13.77
CA GLY A 394 -1.22 -19.09 -14.95
C GLY A 394 -1.16 -19.91 -16.25
N TYR A 395 -2.20 -19.80 -17.05
CA TYR A 395 -2.50 -20.76 -18.13
C TYR A 395 -2.61 -20.10 -19.50
N ASN A 396 -2.68 -18.78 -19.57
CA ASN A 396 -2.50 -18.06 -20.81
C ASN A 396 -1.00 -17.77 -21.04
N LEU A 397 -0.40 -18.42 -22.04
CA LEU A 397 1.05 -18.32 -22.31
C LEU A 397 1.56 -16.89 -22.57
N LYS A 398 0.71 -16.01 -23.11
CA LYS A 398 1.06 -14.60 -23.34
C LYS A 398 0.96 -13.78 -22.07
N ALA A 399 -0.11 -13.99 -21.29
CA ALA A 399 -0.34 -13.27 -20.03
C ALA A 399 0.75 -13.61 -19.00
N ILE A 400 0.99 -14.91 -18.77
CA ILE A 400 2.01 -15.41 -17.85
C ILE A 400 3.42 -14.89 -18.21
N SER A 401 3.77 -14.91 -19.51
CA SER A 401 5.09 -14.46 -19.95
C SER A 401 5.30 -12.98 -19.75
N LYS A 402 4.29 -12.14 -20.02
CA LYS A 402 4.37 -10.69 -19.83
C LYS A 402 4.47 -10.32 -18.36
N SER A 403 3.64 -10.94 -17.53
CA SER A 403 3.59 -10.69 -16.08
C SER A 403 4.88 -11.15 -15.40
N ALA A 404 5.41 -12.32 -15.76
CA ALA A 404 6.67 -12.81 -15.26
C ALA A 404 7.87 -11.90 -15.65
N VAL A 405 7.88 -11.35 -16.88
CA VAL A 405 8.91 -10.38 -17.31
C VAL A 405 8.84 -9.11 -16.46
N ALA A 406 7.64 -8.58 -16.21
CA ALA A 406 7.46 -7.37 -15.40
C ALA A 406 7.94 -7.59 -13.95
N VAL A 407 7.63 -8.73 -13.36
CA VAL A 407 8.13 -9.13 -12.03
C VAL A 407 9.67 -9.23 -12.03
N ALA A 408 10.24 -9.94 -13.00
CA ALA A 408 11.69 -10.14 -13.09
C ALA A 408 12.46 -8.83 -13.29
N GLN A 409 11.94 -7.91 -14.13
CA GLN A 409 12.51 -6.57 -14.31
C GLN A 409 12.52 -5.78 -13.00
N THR A 410 11.40 -5.84 -12.25
CA THR A 410 11.29 -5.17 -10.95
C THR A 410 12.25 -5.76 -9.92
N LEU A 411 12.39 -7.09 -9.85
CA LEU A 411 13.39 -7.75 -8.99
C LEU A 411 14.82 -7.30 -9.33
N MET A 412 15.10 -7.07 -10.62
CA MET A 412 16.40 -6.57 -11.08
C MET A 412 16.63 -5.08 -10.79
N GLY A 413 15.59 -4.37 -10.30
CA GLY A 413 15.67 -2.96 -9.89
C GLY A 413 15.15 -1.98 -10.94
N GLU A 414 14.48 -2.44 -11.99
CA GLU A 414 13.76 -1.54 -12.89
C GLU A 414 12.53 -0.98 -12.16
N PRO A 415 12.25 0.33 -12.24
CA PRO A 415 11.07 0.90 -11.61
C PRO A 415 9.79 0.36 -12.28
N PRO A 416 8.73 0.08 -11.49
CA PRO A 416 7.45 -0.30 -12.06
C PRO A 416 6.94 0.77 -13.04
N PRO A 417 6.24 0.37 -14.13
CA PRO A 417 5.67 1.32 -15.08
C PRO A 417 4.58 2.17 -14.44
N GLN A 418 4.36 3.38 -14.95
CA GLN A 418 3.23 4.18 -14.53
C GLN A 418 1.91 3.43 -14.79
N MET A 419 1.04 3.41 -13.79
CA MET A 419 -0.25 2.74 -13.83
C MET A 419 -1.35 3.68 -13.36
N GLU A 420 -2.43 3.76 -14.12
CA GLU A 420 -3.65 4.42 -13.67
C GLU A 420 -4.46 3.43 -12.86
N LEU A 421 -4.74 3.75 -11.59
CA LEU A 421 -5.53 2.88 -10.73
C LEU A 421 -7.02 3.10 -10.99
N PRO A 422 -7.76 2.10 -11.48
CA PRO A 422 -9.20 2.15 -11.55
C PRO A 422 -9.82 2.20 -10.14
N LYS A 423 -11.04 2.70 -10.06
CA LYS A 423 -11.77 2.69 -8.78
C LYS A 423 -12.12 1.26 -8.40
N ILE A 424 -11.82 0.89 -7.16
CA ILE A 424 -12.23 -0.37 -6.57
C ILE A 424 -13.77 -0.54 -6.63
N ASN A 425 -14.25 -1.72 -6.95
CA ASN A 425 -15.67 -2.02 -6.92
C ASN A 425 -16.19 -2.10 -5.46
N LYS A 426 -17.51 -1.89 -5.29
CA LYS A 426 -18.10 -1.79 -3.95
C LYS A 426 -18.02 -3.10 -3.15
N GLU A 427 -18.16 -4.25 -3.80
CA GLU A 427 -18.11 -5.54 -3.11
C GLU A 427 -16.69 -5.87 -2.66
N ALA A 428 -15.69 -5.62 -3.49
CA ALA A 428 -14.29 -5.76 -3.08
C ALA A 428 -13.95 -4.83 -1.90
N ALA A 429 -14.43 -3.57 -1.92
CA ALA A 429 -14.26 -2.66 -0.79
C ALA A 429 -14.89 -3.20 0.51
N ARG A 430 -16.06 -3.85 0.42
CA ARG A 430 -16.72 -4.51 1.57
C ARG A 430 -15.93 -5.71 2.07
N ILE A 431 -15.34 -6.49 1.16
CA ILE A 431 -14.50 -7.64 1.53
C ILE A 431 -13.27 -7.14 2.29
N LEU A 432 -12.55 -6.15 1.77
CA LEU A 432 -11.39 -5.60 2.45
C LEU A 432 -11.74 -5.05 3.84
N ALA A 433 -12.90 -4.38 3.99
CA ALA A 433 -13.36 -3.93 5.30
C ALA A 433 -13.66 -5.09 6.25
N LYS A 434 -14.23 -6.20 5.76
CA LYS A 434 -14.47 -7.40 6.57
C LYS A 434 -13.14 -8.08 6.95
N VAL A 435 -12.20 -8.23 6.01
CA VAL A 435 -10.87 -8.78 6.31
C VAL A 435 -10.19 -7.94 7.39
N GLN A 436 -10.22 -6.61 7.26
CA GLN A 436 -9.70 -5.71 8.28
C GLN A 436 -10.33 -5.96 9.65
N ALA A 437 -11.66 -6.09 9.71
CA ALA A 437 -12.39 -6.36 10.95
C ALA A 437 -12.01 -7.72 11.57
N HIS A 438 -11.84 -8.78 10.75
CA HIS A 438 -11.42 -10.09 11.23
C HIS A 438 -9.97 -10.11 11.72
N GLN A 439 -9.09 -9.29 11.14
CA GLN A 439 -7.68 -9.21 11.50
C GLN A 439 -7.40 -8.20 12.63
N ALA A 440 -8.31 -7.27 12.91
CA ALA A 440 -8.17 -6.25 13.95
C ALA A 440 -7.85 -6.78 15.37
N PRO A 441 -8.33 -7.96 15.81
CA PRO A 441 -7.94 -8.52 17.10
C PRO A 441 -6.46 -8.91 17.19
N TYR A 442 -5.80 -9.18 16.07
CA TYR A 442 -4.46 -9.77 15.99
C TYR A 442 -3.36 -8.78 15.60
N TRP A 443 -3.73 -7.67 14.91
CA TRP A 443 -2.80 -6.70 14.34
C TRP A 443 -3.19 -5.28 14.73
N GLU A 444 -2.25 -4.52 15.28
CA GLU A 444 -2.49 -3.13 15.67
C GLU A 444 -2.82 -2.25 14.47
N CYS A 445 -2.12 -2.45 13.36
CA CYS A 445 -2.34 -1.73 12.11
C CYS A 445 -3.73 -1.96 11.50
N MET A 446 -4.43 -3.02 11.89
CA MET A 446 -5.79 -3.33 11.44
C MET A 446 -6.87 -2.77 12.35
N ARG A 447 -6.51 -2.38 13.56
CA ARG A 447 -7.49 -1.77 14.48
C ARG A 447 -7.99 -0.47 13.86
N PRO A 448 -9.30 -0.21 13.83
CA PRO A 448 -9.78 1.13 13.51
C PRO A 448 -9.03 2.08 14.46
N GLY A 449 -8.53 3.19 13.94
CA GLY A 449 -7.71 4.16 14.69
C GLY A 449 -8.47 4.83 15.84
N ILE A 450 -9.07 4.03 16.69
CA ILE A 450 -9.66 4.42 17.97
C ILE A 450 -8.48 4.50 18.93
N VAL A 451 -8.00 5.71 19.08
CA VAL A 451 -7.13 6.02 20.22
C VAL A 451 -8.00 5.89 21.46
N ASP A 452 -7.65 5.01 22.40
CA ASP A 452 -8.27 5.00 23.70
C ASP A 452 -7.90 6.31 24.42
N VAL A 453 -8.84 7.27 24.38
CA VAL A 453 -8.61 8.63 24.91
C VAL A 453 -8.21 8.60 26.40
N PRO A 454 -8.83 7.78 27.27
CA PRO A 454 -8.38 7.62 28.65
C PRO A 454 -6.94 7.12 28.76
N GLU A 455 -6.54 6.14 27.95
CA GLU A 455 -5.18 5.61 27.95
C GLU A 455 -4.17 6.67 27.51
N VAL A 456 -4.45 7.37 26.42
CA VAL A 456 -3.59 8.45 25.92
C VAL A 456 -3.51 9.63 26.90
N GLN A 457 -4.59 9.98 27.56
CA GLN A 457 -4.59 10.99 28.61
C GLN A 457 -3.73 10.58 29.82
N SER A 458 -3.73 9.31 30.18
CA SER A 458 -2.88 8.79 31.26
C SER A 458 -1.37 8.91 30.94
N LEU A 459 -1.01 8.99 29.66
CA LEU A 459 0.36 9.18 29.16
C LEU A 459 0.75 10.66 29.04
N ASN A 460 -0.07 11.62 29.49
CA ASN A 460 0.13 13.07 29.31
C ASN A 460 0.31 13.47 27.84
N ALA A 461 -0.35 12.76 26.93
CA ALA A 461 -0.25 13.03 25.50
C ALA A 461 -1.08 14.26 25.09
N ASN A 462 -0.56 15.03 24.14
CA ASN A 462 -1.25 16.16 23.53
C ASN A 462 -1.65 15.82 22.10
N ARG A 463 -2.84 16.22 21.70
CA ARG A 463 -3.28 16.05 20.31
C ARG A 463 -2.47 16.95 19.39
N LEU A 464 -2.07 16.42 18.24
CA LEU A 464 -1.20 17.15 17.30
C LEU A 464 -1.79 18.53 16.90
N HIS A 465 -3.12 18.61 16.70
CA HIS A 465 -3.74 19.90 16.34
C HIS A 465 -3.65 20.93 17.47
N ASP A 466 -3.69 20.51 18.75
CA ASP A 466 -3.51 21.40 19.91
C ASP A 466 -2.06 21.86 20.03
N VAL A 467 -1.10 20.97 19.73
CA VAL A 467 0.32 21.30 19.66
C VAL A 467 0.59 22.36 18.58
N ILE A 468 0.02 22.17 17.39
CA ILE A 468 0.14 23.14 16.28
C ILE A 468 -0.48 24.49 16.68
N ARG A 469 -1.70 24.49 17.25
CA ARG A 469 -2.35 25.72 17.68
C ARG A 469 -1.56 26.43 18.79
N ASN A 470 -1.01 25.70 19.74
CA ASN A 470 -0.15 26.26 20.77
C ASN A 470 1.13 26.89 20.17
N ALA A 471 1.75 26.24 19.19
CA ALA A 471 2.90 26.79 18.48
C ALA A 471 2.54 28.09 17.73
N GLN A 472 1.41 28.13 17.00
CA GLN A 472 0.92 29.35 16.36
C GLN A 472 0.69 30.46 17.37
N ARG A 473 0.00 30.15 18.48
CA ARG A 473 -0.26 31.15 19.56
C ARG A 473 1.03 31.73 20.09
N GLN A 474 2.06 30.93 20.34
CA GLN A 474 3.37 31.41 20.79
C GLN A 474 4.02 32.36 19.78
N VAL A 475 3.96 31.98 18.48
CA VAL A 475 4.50 32.86 17.41
C VAL A 475 3.75 34.18 17.35
N LEU A 476 2.42 34.16 17.33
CA LEU A 476 1.59 35.38 17.27
C LEU A 476 1.70 36.23 18.54
N GLN A 477 1.85 35.60 19.70
CA GLN A 477 2.12 36.34 20.96
C GLN A 477 3.51 36.98 20.92
N THR A 478 4.55 36.26 20.49
CA THR A 478 5.92 36.81 20.46
C THR A 478 6.06 37.93 19.44
N LYS A 479 5.40 37.80 18.27
CA LYS A 479 5.55 38.73 17.16
C LYS A 479 4.64 39.95 17.26
N HIS A 480 3.42 39.78 17.76
CA HIS A 480 2.35 40.77 17.73
C HIS A 480 1.65 40.99 19.06
N ASN A 481 2.12 40.36 20.13
CA ASN A 481 1.51 40.39 21.47
C ASN A 481 0.03 39.93 21.49
N MET A 482 -0.38 39.11 20.52
CA MET A 482 -1.76 38.60 20.49
C MET A 482 -2.03 37.71 21.69
N VAL A 483 -3.23 37.85 22.26
CA VAL A 483 -3.66 37.15 23.47
C VAL A 483 -4.95 36.37 23.21
N PRO A 484 -5.16 35.25 23.91
CA PRO A 484 -6.44 34.53 23.85
C PRO A 484 -7.58 35.43 24.37
N LEU A 485 -8.70 35.44 23.62
CA LEU A 485 -9.91 36.11 24.05
C LEU A 485 -10.68 35.19 25.02
N TYR A 486 -11.10 35.73 26.16
CA TYR A 486 -11.88 34.99 27.12
C TYR A 486 -13.30 34.75 26.61
N ILE A 487 -13.71 33.49 26.61
CA ILE A 487 -15.04 33.04 26.16
C ILE A 487 -15.73 32.34 27.33
N GLN A 488 -16.71 32.99 27.93
CA GLN A 488 -17.49 32.43 29.02
C GLN A 488 -18.79 31.85 28.47
N ARG A 489 -18.74 30.58 28.10
CA ARG A 489 -19.93 29.86 27.60
C ARG A 489 -19.87 28.37 27.90
N GLU A 490 -20.77 27.87 28.72
CA GLU A 490 -20.87 26.46 29.13
C GLU A 490 -21.21 25.50 27.98
N GLN A 491 -21.77 26.03 26.88
CA GLN A 491 -22.21 25.21 25.75
C GLN A 491 -21.18 25.05 24.63
N LEU A 492 -20.01 25.69 24.72
CA LEU A 492 -18.94 25.51 23.77
C LEU A 492 -18.01 24.39 24.21
N TYR A 493 -17.67 23.51 23.28
CA TYR A 493 -16.74 22.44 23.55
C TYR A 493 -15.35 22.98 23.96
N LYS A 494 -14.66 22.24 24.80
CA LYS A 494 -13.28 22.57 25.24
C LYS A 494 -12.32 22.74 24.07
N SER A 495 -12.59 22.09 22.94
CA SER A 495 -11.82 22.25 21.70
C SER A 495 -11.73 23.69 21.20
N TYR A 496 -12.63 24.56 21.61
CA TYR A 496 -12.62 25.99 21.25
C TYR A 496 -11.87 26.88 22.25
N GLU A 497 -11.42 26.32 23.36
CA GLU A 497 -10.56 27.03 24.30
C GLU A 497 -9.25 27.45 23.61
N ASN A 498 -8.85 28.69 23.76
CA ASN A 498 -7.67 29.30 23.13
C ASN A 498 -7.68 29.31 21.57
N GLN A 499 -8.82 29.10 20.94
CA GLN A 499 -8.92 29.14 19.47
C GLN A 499 -9.12 30.57 18.94
N VAL A 500 -9.48 31.51 19.77
CA VAL A 500 -9.67 32.91 19.39
C VAL A 500 -8.55 33.75 19.98
N LEU A 501 -7.75 34.39 19.11
CA LEU A 501 -6.66 35.27 19.48
C LEU A 501 -6.96 36.68 19.00
N VAL A 502 -6.61 37.71 19.81
CA VAL A 502 -6.86 39.10 19.47
C VAL A 502 -5.59 39.92 19.67
N THR A 503 -5.45 40.99 18.88
CA THR A 503 -4.44 42.03 19.12
C THR A 503 -4.74 42.77 20.39
N PRO A 504 -3.71 43.27 21.11
CA PRO A 504 -3.92 44.16 22.25
C PRO A 504 -4.78 45.36 21.85
N SER A 505 -5.64 45.83 22.77
CA SER A 505 -6.51 46.98 22.54
C SER A 505 -7.40 46.91 21.28
N LEU A 506 -7.85 45.68 20.91
CA LEU A 506 -8.73 45.50 19.74
C LEU A 506 -9.97 46.43 19.80
N HIS A 507 -10.49 46.73 20.98
CA HIS A 507 -11.66 47.58 21.20
C HIS A 507 -11.43 49.06 20.87
N GLU A 508 -10.17 49.51 20.77
CA GLU A 508 -9.79 50.88 20.41
C GLU A 508 -9.43 51.04 18.92
N ALA A 509 -9.47 49.90 18.16
CA ALA A 509 -9.05 49.90 16.78
C ALA A 509 -10.14 50.48 15.86
N ASN A 510 -9.82 51.53 15.08
CA ASN A 510 -10.74 52.07 14.06
C ASN A 510 -10.98 51.12 12.87
N LYS A 511 -10.04 50.20 12.62
CA LYS A 511 -10.13 49.18 11.55
C LYS A 511 -9.92 47.83 12.15
N ILE A 512 -10.83 46.89 11.89
CA ILE A 512 -10.76 45.52 12.40
C ILE A 512 -10.80 44.52 11.24
N LEU A 513 -9.92 43.52 11.25
CA LEU A 513 -9.96 42.35 10.40
C LEU A 513 -10.27 41.10 11.24
N ILE A 514 -11.40 40.46 10.97
CA ILE A 514 -11.82 39.22 11.58
C ILE A 514 -11.45 38.10 10.62
N ILE A 515 -10.65 37.14 11.04
CA ILE A 515 -10.25 36.00 10.21
C ILE A 515 -10.85 34.74 10.82
N ILE A 516 -11.70 34.04 10.05
CA ILE A 516 -12.33 32.76 10.43
C ILE A 516 -11.74 31.68 9.52
N HIS A 517 -10.93 30.80 10.07
CA HIS A 517 -10.13 29.92 9.24
C HIS A 517 -10.06 28.47 9.76
N ASP A 518 -9.83 27.53 8.84
CA ASP A 518 -9.47 26.16 9.15
C ASP A 518 -8.08 26.10 9.82
N PRO A 519 -7.75 25.04 10.57
CA PRO A 519 -6.40 24.82 11.08
C PRO A 519 -5.36 24.77 9.95
N PRO A 520 -4.09 25.07 10.24
CA PRO A 520 -3.01 24.90 9.28
C PRO A 520 -2.99 23.53 8.63
N GLN A 521 -2.64 23.49 7.36
CA GLN A 521 -2.53 22.23 6.64
C GLN A 521 -1.23 21.50 6.99
N LEU A 522 -1.34 20.18 7.19
CA LEU A 522 -0.20 19.28 7.23
C LEU A 522 0.03 18.75 5.81
N LEU A 523 1.22 19.04 5.26
CA LEU A 523 1.66 18.50 3.98
C LEU A 523 2.78 17.50 4.23
N ALA A 524 2.54 16.24 3.94
CA ALA A 524 3.53 15.19 3.97
C ALA A 524 3.69 14.59 2.57
N GLN A 525 4.89 14.11 2.26
CA GLN A 525 5.07 13.25 1.10
C GLN A 525 4.59 11.86 1.48
N PRO A 526 3.65 11.28 0.72
CA PRO A 526 3.27 9.90 0.95
C PRO A 526 4.46 8.98 0.70
N ASP A 527 4.56 7.92 1.48
CA ASP A 527 5.51 6.84 1.22
C ASP A 527 5.24 6.29 -0.20
N VAL A 528 6.31 6.09 -0.98
CA VAL A 528 6.22 5.68 -2.38
C VAL A 528 5.66 4.26 -2.51
N ILE A 529 5.78 3.45 -1.47
CA ILE A 529 5.46 2.03 -1.47
C ILE A 529 4.02 1.79 -1.02
N ASP A 530 3.61 2.35 0.14
CA ASP A 530 2.31 2.08 0.74
C ASP A 530 1.39 3.30 0.84
N THR A 531 1.83 4.45 0.32
CA THR A 531 1.09 5.73 0.37
C THR A 531 0.77 6.24 1.79
N SER A 532 1.37 5.65 2.82
CA SER A 532 1.22 6.12 4.20
C SER A 532 1.82 7.51 4.38
N LEU A 533 1.22 8.29 5.27
CA LEU A 533 1.71 9.62 5.63
C LEU A 533 2.38 9.54 7.01
N ASP A 534 3.68 9.86 7.05
CA ASP A 534 4.40 10.00 8.32
C ASP A 534 4.20 11.42 8.88
N PRO A 535 3.51 11.58 10.02
CA PRO A 535 3.31 12.89 10.65
C PRO A 535 4.62 13.56 11.06
N HIS A 536 5.69 12.80 11.35
CA HIS A 536 7.00 13.34 11.72
C HIS A 536 7.78 13.90 10.52
N ASN A 537 7.41 13.51 9.30
CA ASN A 537 7.96 14.04 8.04
C ASN A 537 6.95 14.94 7.33
N ALA A 538 6.20 15.74 8.09
CA ALA A 538 5.19 16.66 7.57
C ALA A 538 5.57 18.10 7.80
N TRP A 539 5.15 18.97 6.89
CA TRP A 539 5.28 20.44 7.01
C TRP A 539 3.94 21.05 7.42
N VAL A 540 3.99 21.96 8.38
CA VAL A 540 2.84 22.82 8.72
C VAL A 540 2.84 24.00 7.77
N VAL A 541 1.76 24.17 7.01
CA VAL A 541 1.58 25.30 6.08
C VAL A 541 0.41 26.15 6.54
N ASP A 542 0.71 27.41 6.85
CA ASP A 542 -0.24 28.38 7.37
C ASP A 542 -0.21 29.68 6.53
N GLY A 543 -1.15 29.81 5.60
CA GLY A 543 -1.29 31.01 4.78
C GLY A 543 -1.96 32.18 5.52
N VAL A 544 -2.57 31.94 6.68
CA VAL A 544 -3.32 32.97 7.43
C VAL A 544 -2.36 33.93 8.13
N THR A 545 -1.24 33.42 8.63
CA THR A 545 -0.24 34.24 9.35
C THR A 545 0.26 35.43 8.52
N GLU A 546 0.44 35.26 7.19
CA GLU A 546 0.86 36.37 6.32
C GLU A 546 -0.20 37.49 6.21
N TYR A 547 -1.48 37.15 6.31
CA TYR A 547 -2.57 38.15 6.34
C TYR A 547 -2.66 38.85 7.69
N ILE A 548 -2.41 38.13 8.78
CA ILE A 548 -2.31 38.71 10.12
C ILE A 548 -1.15 39.71 10.17
N ASP A 549 0.04 39.34 9.72
CA ASP A 549 1.23 40.18 9.64
C ASP A 549 0.96 41.45 8.85
N TRP A 550 0.37 41.32 7.68
CA TRP A 550 0.00 42.43 6.81
C TRP A 550 -1.02 43.38 7.50
N ALA A 551 -2.10 42.80 8.05
CA ALA A 551 -3.17 43.62 8.67
C ALA A 551 -2.66 44.44 9.84
N ILE A 552 -1.85 43.86 10.73
CA ILE A 552 -1.23 44.56 11.85
C ILE A 552 -0.26 45.65 11.33
N GLY A 553 0.51 45.35 10.27
CA GLY A 553 1.37 46.34 9.60
C GLY A 553 0.59 47.53 9.02
N GLN A 554 -0.67 47.33 8.63
CA GLN A 554 -1.60 48.36 8.15
C GLN A 554 -2.45 48.98 9.28
N LYS A 555 -2.10 48.72 10.55
CA LYS A 555 -2.76 49.22 11.76
C LYS A 555 -4.23 48.74 11.91
N PHE A 556 -4.53 47.54 11.43
CA PHE A 556 -5.77 46.89 11.78
C PHE A 556 -5.66 46.20 13.14
N GLY A 557 -6.71 46.26 13.94
CA GLY A 557 -6.95 45.29 14.99
C GLY A 557 -7.31 43.95 14.37
N VAL A 558 -6.78 42.89 14.88
CA VAL A 558 -7.03 41.54 14.32
C VAL A 558 -7.70 40.63 15.34
N MET A 559 -8.75 39.94 14.92
CA MET A 559 -9.36 38.81 15.63
C MET A 559 -9.18 37.56 14.78
N ASP A 560 -8.35 36.64 15.26
CA ASP A 560 -8.01 35.38 14.63
C ASP A 560 -8.83 34.24 15.25
N ILE A 561 -9.72 33.59 14.45
CA ILE A 561 -10.65 32.57 14.89
C ILE A 561 -10.29 31.26 14.17
N ASN A 562 -9.56 30.38 14.83
CA ASN A 562 -9.24 29.07 14.33
C ASN A 562 -10.39 28.10 14.65
N VAL A 563 -10.93 27.43 13.62
CA VAL A 563 -12.01 26.46 13.77
C VAL A 563 -11.42 25.05 13.73
N PRO A 564 -11.37 24.32 14.86
CA PRO A 564 -10.76 22.98 14.88
C PRO A 564 -11.52 22.02 13.97
N ALA A 565 -10.80 21.19 13.20
CA ALA A 565 -11.38 20.18 12.32
C ALA A 565 -12.06 19.04 13.11
N TYR A 566 -11.62 18.80 14.33
CA TYR A 566 -12.14 17.75 15.21
C TYR A 566 -12.54 18.37 16.55
N ILE A 567 -13.80 18.15 16.94
CA ILE A 567 -14.35 18.64 18.19
C ILE A 567 -14.37 17.45 19.18
N THR A 568 -13.90 17.70 20.40
CA THR A 568 -14.00 16.75 21.52
C THR A 568 -14.63 17.42 22.72
N HIS A 569 -15.57 16.74 23.34
CA HIS A 569 -16.10 17.07 24.66
C HIS A 569 -15.30 16.33 25.73
N GLU A 570 -15.22 16.86 26.96
CA GLU A 570 -14.52 16.18 28.06
C GLU A 570 -15.11 14.81 28.42
N GLU A 571 -16.40 14.61 28.15
CA GLU A 571 -17.15 13.40 28.48
C GLU A 571 -17.24 12.40 27.32
N ASP A 572 -16.85 12.79 26.10
CA ASP A 572 -16.95 11.93 24.92
C ASP A 572 -15.63 11.17 24.70
N SER A 573 -15.60 9.95 25.23
CA SER A 573 -14.65 8.90 24.81
C SER A 573 -14.98 8.36 23.42
N ASP A 574 -15.82 9.05 22.63
CA ASP A 574 -16.52 8.41 21.54
C ASP A 574 -15.78 8.33 20.24
N ALA A 575 -15.84 7.11 19.76
CA ALA A 575 -15.49 6.66 18.43
C ALA A 575 -16.01 7.60 17.32
N TYR A 576 -15.17 7.78 16.30
CA TYR A 576 -15.52 8.45 15.07
C TYR A 576 -16.83 7.94 14.46
N ILE A 577 -17.91 8.72 14.52
CA ILE A 577 -19.15 8.47 13.81
C ILE A 577 -19.19 9.37 12.57
N PRO A 578 -19.05 8.82 11.34
CA PRO A 578 -19.13 9.61 10.12
C PRO A 578 -20.50 10.28 9.97
N GLY A 579 -20.53 11.59 9.66
CA GLY A 579 -21.74 12.35 9.38
C GLY A 579 -22.38 13.07 10.57
N PHE A 580 -22.17 12.63 11.80
CA PHE A 580 -22.64 13.33 13.01
C PHE A 580 -21.83 14.62 13.26
N LYS A 581 -20.55 14.61 12.91
CA LYS A 581 -19.61 15.71 13.19
C LYS A 581 -19.87 16.99 12.38
N GLU A 582 -20.35 16.90 11.13
CA GLU A 582 -20.52 18.09 10.29
C GLU A 582 -21.63 19.01 10.82
N LYS A 583 -22.73 18.44 11.29
CA LYS A 583 -23.84 19.21 11.88
C LYS A 583 -23.45 19.83 13.22
N ALA A 584 -22.81 19.06 14.09
CA ALA A 584 -22.33 19.55 15.37
C ALA A 584 -21.29 20.67 15.21
N LEU A 585 -20.36 20.51 14.26
CA LEU A 585 -19.38 21.53 13.94
C LEU A 585 -20.06 22.82 13.46
N GLN A 586 -21.06 22.75 12.59
CA GLN A 586 -21.80 23.93 12.12
C GLN A 586 -22.55 24.63 13.25
N GLU A 587 -23.16 23.89 14.15
CA GLU A 587 -23.86 24.43 15.34
C GLU A 587 -22.88 25.12 16.30
N GLN A 588 -21.69 24.55 16.50
CA GLN A 588 -20.66 25.13 17.34
C GLN A 588 -20.04 26.40 16.70
N ILE A 589 -19.74 26.37 15.40
CA ILE A 589 -19.27 27.56 14.67
C ILE A 589 -20.31 28.68 14.79
N GLN A 590 -21.58 28.38 14.61
CA GLN A 590 -22.67 29.35 14.78
C GLN A 590 -22.68 29.91 16.17
N SER A 591 -22.58 29.08 17.17
CA SER A 591 -22.57 29.47 18.56
C SER A 591 -21.38 30.37 18.90
N LEU A 592 -20.17 30.02 18.43
CA LEU A 592 -18.96 30.77 18.64
C LEU A 592 -19.00 32.13 17.96
N VAL A 593 -19.25 32.16 16.65
CA VAL A 593 -19.17 33.40 15.86
C VAL A 593 -20.25 34.41 16.26
N CYS A 594 -21.47 33.92 16.54
CA CYS A 594 -22.51 34.79 17.05
C CYS A 594 -22.21 35.32 18.46
N TYR A 595 -21.62 34.50 19.33
CA TYR A 595 -21.20 34.93 20.66
C TYR A 595 -20.12 36.03 20.58
N LEU A 596 -19.12 35.87 19.69
CA LEU A 596 -18.07 36.88 19.50
C LEU A 596 -18.63 38.21 18.97
N TRP A 597 -19.61 38.12 18.08
CA TRP A 597 -20.30 39.32 17.60
C TRP A 597 -21.08 40.00 18.73
N ASP A 598 -21.94 39.28 19.42
CA ASP A 598 -22.85 39.82 20.44
C ASP A 598 -22.12 40.40 21.67
N ASN A 599 -21.00 39.80 22.07
CA ASN A 599 -20.33 40.16 23.32
C ASN A 599 -19.09 41.05 23.15
N TYR A 600 -18.57 41.14 21.92
CA TYR A 600 -17.36 41.93 21.65
C TYR A 600 -17.54 42.86 20.45
N LEU A 601 -17.66 42.36 19.25
CA LEU A 601 -17.52 43.13 18.03
C LEU A 601 -18.61 44.21 17.85
N GLN A 602 -19.85 43.93 18.21
CA GLN A 602 -20.93 44.94 18.14
C GLN A 602 -20.77 46.07 19.13
N LEU A 603 -19.94 45.86 20.18
CA LEU A 603 -19.72 46.87 21.23
C LEU A 603 -18.53 47.77 20.93
N TYR A 604 -17.73 47.50 19.90
CA TYR A 604 -16.56 48.26 19.52
C TYR A 604 -16.94 49.41 18.57
N ASP A 605 -16.32 50.57 18.70
CA ASP A 605 -16.61 51.75 17.88
C ASP A 605 -15.78 51.78 16.57
N ALA A 606 -15.42 50.59 16.03
CA ALA A 606 -14.64 50.50 14.79
C ALA A 606 -15.44 51.04 13.59
N GLU A 607 -14.80 51.94 12.83
CA GLU A 607 -15.37 52.51 11.60
C GLU A 607 -15.41 51.50 10.46
N ASN A 608 -14.41 50.63 10.39
CA ASN A 608 -14.27 49.67 9.34
C ASN A 608 -14.07 48.23 9.87
N ILE A 609 -15.00 47.33 9.60
CA ILE A 609 -14.91 45.91 9.96
C ILE A 609 -14.87 45.09 8.71
N PHE A 610 -13.79 44.33 8.50
CA PHE A 610 -13.65 43.38 7.42
C PHE A 610 -13.68 41.95 7.98
N ILE A 611 -14.28 41.03 7.20
CA ILE A 611 -14.31 39.60 7.57
C ILE A 611 -13.63 38.80 6.48
N MET A 612 -12.70 37.95 6.86
CA MET A 612 -12.04 36.99 6.00
C MET A 612 -12.42 35.57 6.40
N GLY A 613 -12.95 34.79 5.45
CA GLY A 613 -13.26 33.37 5.62
C GLY A 613 -12.27 32.49 4.84
N VAL A 614 -11.68 31.49 5.49
CA VAL A 614 -10.65 30.63 4.87
C VAL A 614 -10.99 29.17 5.04
N GLY A 615 -10.95 28.41 3.93
CA GLY A 615 -11.25 26.98 3.90
C GLY A 615 -12.73 26.70 4.12
N ASN A 616 -13.06 25.65 4.85
CA ASN A 616 -14.44 25.33 5.22
C ASN A 616 -14.99 26.26 6.32
N ALA A 617 -14.11 26.80 7.14
CA ALA A 617 -14.49 27.73 8.21
C ALA A 617 -15.10 29.04 7.68
N TYR A 618 -14.94 29.37 6.37
CA TYR A 618 -15.65 30.51 5.75
C TYR A 618 -17.17 30.44 5.94
N LEU A 619 -17.73 29.25 6.21
CA LEU A 619 -19.14 29.10 6.55
C LEU A 619 -19.53 29.88 7.80
N GLY A 620 -18.59 30.19 8.70
CA GLY A 620 -18.78 31.09 9.83
C GLY A 620 -19.17 32.51 9.41
N VAL A 621 -18.61 32.99 8.30
CA VAL A 621 -19.00 34.28 7.70
C VAL A 621 -20.48 34.27 7.29
N LYS A 622 -20.91 33.23 6.58
CA LYS A 622 -22.32 33.06 6.20
C LYS A 622 -23.23 32.99 7.42
N VAL A 623 -22.82 32.23 8.43
CA VAL A 623 -23.61 32.04 9.65
C VAL A 623 -23.81 33.35 10.37
N LEU A 624 -22.76 34.18 10.49
CA LEU A 624 -22.85 35.52 11.10
C LEU A 624 -23.84 36.39 10.34
N LEU A 625 -23.63 36.55 9.02
CA LEU A 625 -24.44 37.43 8.17
C LEU A 625 -25.92 37.00 8.09
N VAL A 626 -26.23 35.74 8.25
CA VAL A 626 -27.61 35.22 8.23
C VAL A 626 -28.32 35.37 9.58
N ASN A 627 -27.58 35.24 10.68
CA ASN A 627 -28.16 35.20 12.02
C ASN A 627 -28.05 36.54 12.79
N ARG A 628 -27.32 37.51 12.26
CA ARG A 628 -27.17 38.86 12.92
C ARG A 628 -27.35 39.96 11.88
N ASP A 629 -27.98 41.04 12.34
CA ASP A 629 -28.04 42.29 11.58
C ASP A 629 -26.72 43.08 11.76
N CYS A 630 -25.73 42.65 10.96
CA CYS A 630 -24.38 43.20 11.06
C CYS A 630 -23.87 43.88 9.76
N LYS A 631 -24.65 43.72 8.66
CA LYS A 631 -24.24 44.19 7.32
C LYS A 631 -23.91 45.68 7.26
N ALA A 632 -24.59 46.54 8.02
CA ALA A 632 -24.34 47.97 8.03
C ALA A 632 -22.98 48.35 8.64
N ARG A 633 -22.38 47.45 9.45
CA ARG A 633 -21.05 47.67 10.10
C ARG A 633 -19.91 46.97 9.38
N ILE A 634 -20.21 46.10 8.41
CA ILE A 634 -19.20 45.34 7.69
C ILE A 634 -18.85 46.02 6.38
N SER A 635 -17.63 46.54 6.27
CA SER A 635 -17.11 47.23 5.10
C SER A 635 -16.81 46.30 3.93
N GLY A 636 -16.50 45.04 4.20
CA GLY A 636 -16.24 44.06 3.15
C GLY A 636 -15.97 42.63 3.65
N VAL A 637 -16.14 41.71 2.75
CA VAL A 637 -15.92 40.26 3.00
C VAL A 637 -14.98 39.65 1.97
N VAL A 638 -13.96 38.94 2.42
CA VAL A 638 -13.03 38.20 1.56
C VAL A 638 -13.10 36.72 1.94
N ASN A 639 -13.33 35.85 0.96
CA ASN A 639 -13.34 34.40 1.24
C ASN A 639 -12.40 33.64 0.30
N PHE A 640 -11.67 32.67 0.87
CA PHE A 640 -10.86 31.70 0.14
C PHE A 640 -11.47 30.31 0.31
N VAL A 641 -12.00 29.73 -0.76
CA VAL A 641 -12.82 28.51 -0.67
C VAL A 641 -12.23 27.41 -1.57
N ASN A 642 -11.92 26.27 -0.95
CA ASN A 642 -11.50 25.04 -1.64
C ASN A 642 -12.45 23.86 -1.40
N GLY A 643 -13.39 23.99 -0.48
CA GLY A 643 -14.37 22.98 -0.07
C GLY A 643 -15.80 23.32 -0.45
N THR A 644 -16.77 23.01 0.40
CA THR A 644 -18.20 23.17 0.12
C THR A 644 -18.62 24.63 -0.08
N LEU A 645 -19.10 24.99 -1.26
CA LEU A 645 -19.60 26.33 -1.58
C LEU A 645 -21.09 26.45 -1.25
N ARG A 646 -21.46 27.45 -0.45
CA ARG A 646 -22.85 27.71 -0.03
C ARG A 646 -23.26 29.17 -0.30
N PRO A 647 -24.49 29.42 -0.82
CA PRO A 647 -24.98 30.77 -1.03
C PRO A 647 -25.27 31.48 0.29
N VAL A 648 -24.99 32.79 0.36
CA VAL A 648 -25.42 33.66 1.46
C VAL A 648 -26.80 34.23 1.11
N LYS A 649 -27.81 33.78 1.82
CA LYS A 649 -29.20 34.24 1.72
C LYS A 649 -29.90 34.09 3.05
N SER A 650 -30.81 34.96 3.35
CA SER A 650 -31.71 34.91 4.50
C SER A 650 -33.16 34.98 4.01
N ASP A 651 -34.04 34.28 4.69
CA ASP A 651 -35.50 34.37 4.46
C ASP A 651 -36.10 35.59 5.17
N ILE A 652 -35.38 36.17 6.13
CA ILE A 652 -35.77 37.37 6.90
C ILE A 652 -35.24 38.62 6.24
N ASP A 653 -33.96 38.67 5.86
CA ASP A 653 -33.30 39.80 5.20
C ASP A 653 -33.20 39.55 3.69
N THR A 654 -34.16 40.08 2.93
CA THR A 654 -34.25 39.92 1.47
C THR A 654 -33.09 40.61 0.73
N ASP A 655 -32.49 41.64 1.30
CA ASP A 655 -31.44 42.45 0.70
C ASP A 655 -30.03 41.88 0.95
N LEU A 656 -29.88 40.97 1.89
CA LEU A 656 -28.59 40.37 2.23
C LEU A 656 -27.87 39.77 1.02
N SER A 657 -28.61 39.07 0.15
CA SER A 657 -28.02 38.50 -1.06
C SER A 657 -27.49 39.52 -2.06
N SER A 658 -28.14 40.67 -2.15
CA SER A 658 -27.70 41.81 -3.00
C SER A 658 -26.49 42.47 -2.40
N TRP A 659 -26.56 42.82 -1.11
CA TRP A 659 -25.44 43.41 -0.37
C TRP A 659 -24.19 42.52 -0.45
N TYR A 660 -24.34 41.19 -0.27
CA TYR A 660 -23.21 40.26 -0.31
C TYR A 660 -22.54 40.21 -1.69
N LYS A 661 -23.31 40.34 -2.79
CA LYS A 661 -22.74 40.41 -4.15
C LYS A 661 -21.79 41.59 -4.33
N ASP A 662 -22.15 42.72 -3.79
CA ASP A 662 -21.43 43.98 -4.01
C ASP A 662 -20.30 44.16 -2.99
N ASN A 663 -20.43 43.57 -1.79
CA ASN A 663 -19.50 43.70 -0.69
C ASN A 663 -18.65 42.43 -0.43
N SER A 664 -18.53 41.55 -1.40
CA SER A 664 -17.67 40.37 -1.20
C SER A 664 -16.76 40.03 -2.39
N ARG A 665 -15.59 39.50 -2.09
CA ARG A 665 -14.66 38.82 -2.99
C ARG A 665 -14.52 37.37 -2.56
N VAL A 666 -14.77 36.43 -3.48
CA VAL A 666 -14.75 34.99 -3.17
C VAL A 666 -13.81 34.29 -4.14
N TYR A 667 -12.61 33.99 -3.65
CA TYR A 667 -11.60 33.25 -4.40
C TYR A 667 -11.89 31.75 -4.30
N ILE A 668 -12.03 31.08 -5.43
CA ILE A 668 -12.35 29.66 -5.49
C ILE A 668 -11.21 28.91 -6.18
N ALA A 669 -10.74 27.83 -5.58
CA ALA A 669 -9.67 27.00 -6.14
C ALA A 669 -9.97 26.53 -7.54
N GLY A 670 -8.95 26.44 -8.40
CA GLY A 670 -9.08 26.14 -9.83
C GLY A 670 -9.62 24.75 -10.13
N ASP A 671 -9.49 23.81 -9.20
CA ASP A 671 -9.97 22.42 -9.24
C ASP A 671 -11.33 22.20 -8.56
N HIS A 672 -11.96 23.25 -8.06
CA HIS A 672 -13.25 23.15 -7.38
C HIS A 672 -14.37 22.66 -8.31
N ALA A 673 -15.24 21.78 -7.78
CA ALA A 673 -16.35 21.18 -8.52
C ALA A 673 -17.32 22.20 -9.18
N CYS A 674 -17.39 23.45 -8.68
CA CYS A 674 -18.24 24.47 -9.28
C CYS A 674 -17.86 24.88 -10.73
N TRP A 675 -16.67 24.49 -11.18
CA TRP A 675 -16.21 24.76 -12.54
C TRP A 675 -16.61 23.67 -13.52
N SER A 676 -16.92 22.46 -13.06
CA SER A 676 -17.30 21.29 -13.86
C SER A 676 -18.79 20.91 -13.71
N ASP A 677 -19.43 21.24 -12.58
CA ASP A 677 -20.86 21.00 -12.35
C ASP A 677 -21.70 22.13 -12.98
N PRO A 678 -22.59 21.82 -13.96
CA PRO A 678 -23.40 22.84 -14.69
C PRO A 678 -24.32 23.64 -13.77
N ASP A 679 -24.87 23.01 -12.69
CA ASP A 679 -25.77 23.68 -11.76
C ASP A 679 -25.03 24.65 -10.83
N LEU A 680 -23.86 24.27 -10.36
CA LEU A 680 -23.00 25.14 -9.56
C LEU A 680 -22.44 26.28 -10.42
N THR A 681 -21.97 26.00 -11.62
CA THR A 681 -21.49 27.00 -12.59
C THR A 681 -22.54 28.06 -12.88
N ARG A 682 -23.82 27.64 -13.12
CA ARG A 682 -24.93 28.58 -13.30
C ARG A 682 -25.19 29.47 -12.09
N LYS A 683 -25.01 28.94 -10.85
CA LYS A 683 -25.14 29.69 -9.60
C LYS A 683 -24.00 30.70 -9.43
N VAL A 684 -22.76 30.34 -9.85
CA VAL A 684 -21.60 31.24 -9.90
C VAL A 684 -21.89 32.42 -10.84
N HIS A 685 -22.33 32.16 -12.08
CA HIS A 685 -22.69 33.21 -13.05
C HIS A 685 -23.80 34.13 -12.55
N LYS A 686 -24.74 33.62 -11.75
CA LYS A 686 -25.81 34.42 -11.14
C LYS A 686 -25.33 35.16 -9.85
N ARG A 687 -24.04 35.14 -9.55
CA ARG A 687 -23.41 35.73 -8.35
C ARG A 687 -24.10 35.31 -7.05
N ARG A 688 -24.63 34.08 -6.96
CA ARG A 688 -25.27 33.60 -5.72
C ARG A 688 -24.30 33.35 -4.59
N PHE A 689 -23.02 33.30 -4.89
CA PHE A 689 -21.93 33.08 -3.94
C PHE A 689 -21.07 34.34 -3.71
N GLY A 690 -21.57 35.52 -4.13
CA GLY A 690 -20.82 36.77 -4.10
C GLY A 690 -20.06 37.03 -5.41
N THR A 691 -19.12 37.97 -5.41
CA THR A 691 -18.24 38.25 -6.56
C THR A 691 -17.12 37.20 -6.57
N VAL A 692 -17.28 36.20 -7.42
CA VAL A 692 -16.38 35.03 -7.49
C VAL A 692 -15.22 35.28 -8.44
N VAL A 693 -14.01 34.94 -7.97
CA VAL A 693 -12.76 34.93 -8.74
C VAL A 693 -12.24 33.51 -8.81
N ARG A 694 -12.01 33.00 -10.02
CA ARG A 694 -11.40 31.68 -10.23
C ARG A 694 -9.89 31.78 -10.04
N SER A 695 -9.33 31.01 -9.11
CA SER A 695 -7.88 30.92 -8.96
C SER A 695 -7.27 30.00 -10.03
N PRO A 696 -6.14 30.34 -10.62
CA PRO A 696 -5.38 29.41 -11.46
C PRO A 696 -4.60 28.39 -10.63
N LYS A 697 -4.60 28.50 -9.30
CA LYS A 697 -3.85 27.63 -8.38
C LYS A 697 -4.77 26.60 -7.74
N PHE A 698 -4.21 25.43 -7.47
CA PHE A 698 -4.83 24.34 -6.74
C PHE A 698 -4.36 24.37 -5.28
N GLY A 699 -5.29 24.08 -4.37
CA GLY A 699 -5.01 24.10 -2.92
C GLY A 699 -5.11 25.48 -2.28
N LEU A 700 -5.53 25.47 -1.01
CA LEU A 700 -5.92 26.67 -0.26
C LEU A 700 -4.77 27.68 -0.09
N ASN A 701 -3.63 27.23 0.44
CA ASN A 701 -2.51 28.10 0.74
C ASN A 701 -1.86 28.72 -0.52
N LYS A 702 -1.75 27.94 -1.61
CA LYS A 702 -1.26 28.46 -2.90
C LYS A 702 -2.21 29.49 -3.51
N MET A 703 -3.52 29.30 -3.33
CA MET A 703 -4.52 30.27 -3.75
C MET A 703 -4.44 31.56 -2.93
N MET A 704 -4.35 31.45 -1.61
CA MET A 704 -4.19 32.62 -0.73
C MET A 704 -2.96 33.44 -1.08
N GLN A 705 -1.83 32.78 -1.31
CA GLN A 705 -0.58 33.44 -1.72
C GLN A 705 -0.70 34.14 -3.09
N ALA A 706 -1.30 33.46 -4.08
CA ALA A 706 -1.43 33.99 -5.45
C ALA A 706 -2.33 35.21 -5.53
N HIS A 707 -3.31 35.35 -4.65
CA HIS A 707 -4.27 36.46 -4.63
C HIS A 707 -4.05 37.43 -3.46
N ALA A 708 -2.91 37.33 -2.77
CA ALA A 708 -2.65 38.15 -1.58
C ALA A 708 -2.70 39.67 -1.88
N ASP A 709 -1.99 40.08 -2.93
CA ASP A 709 -1.91 41.52 -3.27
C ASP A 709 -3.27 42.07 -3.74
N GLU A 710 -4.02 41.31 -4.52
CA GLU A 710 -5.35 41.68 -4.99
C GLU A 710 -6.35 41.79 -3.83
N ALA A 711 -6.37 40.84 -2.91
CA ALA A 711 -7.25 40.83 -1.75
C ALA A 711 -6.93 41.96 -0.78
N ARG A 712 -5.63 42.22 -0.52
CA ARG A 712 -5.14 43.27 0.34
C ARG A 712 -5.47 44.66 -0.24
N ALA A 713 -5.23 44.89 -1.55
CA ALA A 713 -5.59 46.09 -2.25
C ALA A 713 -7.08 46.40 -2.18
N TRP A 714 -7.92 45.39 -2.42
CA TRP A 714 -9.37 45.52 -2.36
C TRP A 714 -9.89 45.88 -0.95
N ILE A 715 -9.28 45.39 0.11
CA ILE A 715 -9.59 45.79 1.48
C ILE A 715 -9.21 47.26 1.70
N LEU A 716 -8.00 47.68 1.28
CA LEU A 716 -7.52 49.04 1.49
C LEU A 716 -8.31 50.09 0.69
N GLU A 717 -8.70 49.79 -0.54
CA GLU A 717 -9.56 50.65 -1.37
C GLU A 717 -10.87 50.98 -0.66
N ARG A 718 -11.48 50.02 0.04
CA ARG A 718 -12.72 50.23 0.79
C ARG A 718 -12.57 51.00 2.07
N VAL A 719 -11.38 50.99 2.67
CA VAL A 719 -11.06 51.88 3.80
C VAL A 719 -10.96 53.36 3.34
N VAL A 720 -10.37 53.60 2.15
CA VAL A 720 -10.25 54.97 1.61
C VAL A 720 -11.62 55.53 1.19
N GLU A 721 -12.49 54.71 0.58
CA GLU A 721 -13.85 55.12 0.21
C GLU A 721 -14.70 55.57 1.43
N SER A 722 -14.52 54.95 2.59
CA SER A 722 -15.27 55.34 3.79
C SER A 722 -14.80 56.68 4.40
N SER A 723 -13.51 57.03 4.25
CA SER A 723 -12.98 58.32 4.72
C SER A 723 -13.40 59.51 3.84
N ASP A 724 -13.59 59.29 2.55
CA ASP A 724 -14.03 60.33 1.60
C ASP A 724 -15.54 60.63 1.68
N ALA A 725 -16.35 59.66 2.13
CA ALA A 725 -17.79 59.87 2.32
C ALA A 725 -18.08 60.82 3.51
N ASP A 726 -17.28 60.75 4.58
CA ASP A 726 -17.44 61.66 5.77
C ASP A 726 -16.98 63.09 5.50
N MET A 727 -16.01 63.30 4.57
CA MET A 727 -15.52 64.64 4.26
C MET A 727 -16.47 65.48 3.36
N THR A 728 -17.42 64.85 2.69
CA THR A 728 -18.33 65.55 1.78
C THR A 728 -19.58 66.16 2.45
N ASP A 729 -19.93 65.75 3.67
CA ASP A 729 -21.11 66.27 4.38
C ASP A 729 -20.81 67.46 5.28
N ASP A 730 -19.53 67.63 5.74
CA ASP A 730 -19.15 68.77 6.60
C ASP A 730 -18.84 70.09 5.81
N GLU A 731 -18.59 70.05 4.50
CA GLU A 731 -18.39 71.25 3.69
C GLU A 731 -19.69 71.90 3.13
N LYS A 732 -20.87 71.34 3.49
CA LYS A 732 -22.18 71.89 3.09
C LYS A 732 -22.99 72.54 4.22
N GLN A 733 -22.37 72.84 5.33
CA GLN A 733 -22.88 73.75 6.35
C GLN A 733 -22.02 75.03 6.37
#